data_93b8e07917da693088663a274693e221
#
_entry.id   93b8e07917da693088663a274693e221
#
_cell.length_a   1.000
_cell.length_b   1.000
_cell.length_c   1.000
_cell.angle_alpha   90.00
_cell.angle_beta   90.00
_cell.angle_gamma   90.00
#
_symmetry.space_group_name_H-M   'P 1'
#
loop_
_entity.id
_entity.type
_entity.pdbx_description
1 polymer ?
#
loop_
_entity_poly.entity_id
_entity_poly.type
_entity_poly.pdbx_seq_one_letter_code
_entity_poly.pdbx_strand_id
1 'polypeptide(L)'
;MLTANATLAIFAMLGISSLAIFWAKRFRLPHTVFLVLIGMILGLLANVPAFHFFGEFHLTPELLFYLLLPTLIFESAYNINVRRLVEDTPIVLILSIVGLLISTLAIAIPLFYILEFIGLGVPFMITLIFGALISATDPVAVLALFKEFGAPPRLSLIFEGESLFNDATAVALFLVLLEVATFGYHGFDTILAGTISFTSMMVGGVLFGIIMGGLFAKLVGLTRENETASITLTIVLAHVTFILAEIISHYLSIGGFELPLSPIIATTVAALLMGNYGRPKIHPRAEEFVEKLWGQLAFFANSLIFLLIGLLFMDAPVLNRDMLQVVVITIFVVAIARAVSIYPVVVAYNQTTTPDRRLPMSWQHLLSWGSLRGALAVTMVLLIPETFSVPGWSLDISVRDFLLSLTIGCISATLFIKAPTMQWVMRKLKLDQLTEVEKIEYQEAQALIHHEITERLDKYRERGYIATNVASRIREKHVQAYNEACKAVSNLSSEARNNLALRVLRMYAIGIEKRHLKDLYHHNEVTESVFRRLSGKLQLQLESIENGVLEPDMSLHTDNKDVFERMATVLRKLFVEDTATDRIEHNYMYYRAQTIIARKVLKELVNLQSDSAESIFTASAMTHVTDLYTTFRTESEKKMQVIAVDNPGIALVLSERLAQFSVHKIAETVLEEIRERELITQKLSIVLREDIAHDRI
;
A
#
# COMPACT_ATOMS: atom_id res chain seq x y z
N MET A 1 27.64 18.94 -7.09
CA MET A 1 27.58 19.47 -5.71
C MET A 1 26.30 20.27 -5.57
N LEU A 2 25.54 20.05 -4.49
CA LEU A 2 24.37 20.89 -4.18
C LEU A 2 24.86 22.30 -3.88
N THR A 3 24.54 23.24 -4.75
CA THR A 3 24.79 24.67 -4.53
C THR A 3 23.77 25.25 -3.55
N ALA A 4 24.05 26.41 -2.93
CA ALA A 4 23.08 27.07 -2.06
C ALA A 4 21.75 27.36 -2.80
N ASN A 5 21.83 27.74 -4.09
CA ASN A 5 20.67 28.00 -4.94
C ASN A 5 19.85 26.70 -5.20
N ALA A 6 20.51 25.59 -5.53
CA ALA A 6 19.82 24.30 -5.72
C ALA A 6 19.13 23.84 -4.44
N THR A 7 19.78 24.05 -3.28
CA THR A 7 19.18 23.75 -1.97
C THR A 7 17.96 24.64 -1.71
N LEU A 8 18.06 25.93 -1.99
CA LEU A 8 16.94 26.88 -1.88
C LEU A 8 15.79 26.47 -2.80
N ALA A 9 16.09 26.06 -4.04
CA ALA A 9 15.08 25.59 -4.98
C ALA A 9 14.30 24.38 -4.44
N ILE A 10 15.00 23.36 -3.90
CA ILE A 10 14.35 22.17 -3.30
C ILE A 10 13.38 22.57 -2.18
N PHE A 11 13.84 23.36 -1.21
CA PHE A 11 12.98 23.74 -0.08
C PHE A 11 11.86 24.69 -0.49
N ALA A 12 12.10 25.60 -1.44
CA ALA A 12 11.05 26.44 -2.02
C ALA A 12 9.99 25.61 -2.74
N MET A 13 10.39 24.62 -3.57
CA MET A 13 9.49 23.70 -4.25
C MET A 13 8.68 22.85 -3.26
N LEU A 14 9.29 22.34 -2.19
CA LEU A 14 8.58 21.62 -1.14
C LEU A 14 7.58 22.51 -0.38
N GLY A 15 7.96 23.75 -0.10
CA GLY A 15 7.06 24.74 0.50
C GLY A 15 5.85 25.04 -0.39
N ILE A 16 6.10 25.29 -1.68
CA ILE A 16 5.06 25.52 -2.69
C ILE A 16 4.16 24.28 -2.82
N SER A 17 4.74 23.07 -2.84
CA SER A 17 3.98 21.83 -2.91
C SER A 17 3.04 21.66 -1.71
N SER A 18 3.50 21.99 -0.50
CA SER A 18 2.66 21.92 0.70
C SER A 18 1.48 22.88 0.63
N LEU A 19 1.69 24.09 0.11
CA LEU A 19 0.60 25.06 -0.12
C LEU A 19 -0.32 24.63 -1.26
N ALA A 20 0.21 23.95 -2.26
CA ALA A 20 -0.54 23.44 -3.40
C ALA A 20 -1.64 22.45 -3.02
N ILE A 21 -1.50 21.71 -1.92
CA ILE A 21 -2.55 20.79 -1.39
C ILE A 21 -3.85 21.55 -1.14
N PHE A 22 -3.76 22.73 -0.52
CA PHE A 22 -4.93 23.56 -0.23
C PHE A 22 -5.66 24.00 -1.50
N TRP A 23 -4.90 24.47 -2.49
CA TRP A 23 -5.45 24.90 -3.77
C TRP A 23 -5.98 23.74 -4.62
N ALA A 24 -5.28 22.60 -4.65
CA ALA A 24 -5.72 21.40 -5.35
C ALA A 24 -7.11 20.93 -4.84
N LYS A 25 -7.32 20.88 -3.52
CA LYS A 25 -8.63 20.57 -2.91
C LYS A 25 -9.70 21.61 -3.29
N ARG A 26 -9.34 22.89 -3.32
CA ARG A 26 -10.27 23.97 -3.68
C ARG A 26 -10.77 23.85 -5.12
N PHE A 27 -9.87 23.48 -6.04
CA PHE A 27 -10.20 23.31 -7.46
C PHE A 27 -10.67 21.89 -7.81
N ARG A 28 -10.71 20.97 -6.85
CA ARG A 28 -11.05 19.56 -7.05
C ARG A 28 -10.18 18.88 -8.13
N LEU A 29 -8.91 19.24 -8.18
CA LEU A 29 -7.91 18.63 -9.05
C LEU A 29 -7.00 17.71 -8.23
N PRO A 30 -6.55 16.58 -8.80
CA PRO A 30 -5.50 15.79 -8.18
C PRO A 30 -4.25 16.64 -7.90
N HIS A 31 -3.64 16.45 -6.74
CA HIS A 31 -2.47 17.21 -6.30
C HIS A 31 -1.33 17.18 -7.32
N THR A 32 -1.06 16.02 -7.92
CA THR A 32 -0.02 15.82 -8.94
C THR A 32 -0.23 16.68 -10.19
N VAL A 33 -1.47 16.82 -10.65
CA VAL A 33 -1.84 17.71 -11.78
C VAL A 33 -1.51 19.15 -11.45
N PHE A 34 -1.84 19.57 -10.23
CA PHE A 34 -1.59 20.93 -9.77
C PHE A 34 -0.10 21.24 -9.65
N LEU A 35 0.69 20.25 -9.21
CA LEU A 35 2.15 20.38 -9.14
C LEU A 35 2.80 20.57 -10.50
N VAL A 36 2.37 19.81 -11.54
CA VAL A 36 2.90 20.01 -12.90
C VAL A 36 2.57 21.39 -13.43
N LEU A 37 1.35 21.89 -13.20
CA LEU A 37 0.98 23.27 -13.56
C LEU A 37 1.87 24.31 -12.87
N ILE A 38 2.11 24.15 -11.58
CA ILE A 38 3.02 25.02 -10.84
C ILE A 38 4.44 24.91 -11.39
N GLY A 39 4.92 23.69 -11.68
CA GLY A 39 6.22 23.46 -12.28
C GLY A 39 6.39 24.19 -13.62
N MET A 40 5.37 24.17 -14.49
CA MET A 40 5.37 24.96 -15.73
C MET A 40 5.47 26.46 -15.46
N ILE A 41 4.73 26.98 -14.47
CA ILE A 41 4.80 28.40 -14.08
C ILE A 41 6.20 28.73 -13.54
N LEU A 42 6.79 27.86 -12.71
CA LEU A 42 8.14 28.05 -12.19
C LEU A 42 9.20 28.04 -13.30
N GLY A 43 9.02 27.18 -14.33
CA GLY A 43 9.87 27.16 -15.52
C GLY A 43 9.83 28.49 -16.28
N LEU A 44 8.65 29.10 -16.45
CA LEU A 44 8.53 30.45 -17.02
C LEU A 44 9.19 31.51 -16.15
N LEU A 45 9.03 31.39 -14.81
CA LEU A 45 9.62 32.35 -13.86
C LEU A 45 11.14 32.19 -13.75
N ALA A 46 11.71 31.03 -14.01
CA ALA A 46 13.16 30.77 -13.98
C ALA A 46 13.94 31.67 -14.96
N ASN A 47 13.28 32.19 -16.01
CA ASN A 47 13.86 33.15 -16.94
C ASN A 47 13.98 34.60 -16.34
N VAL A 48 13.37 34.82 -15.16
CA VAL A 48 13.46 36.12 -14.47
C VAL A 48 14.64 36.06 -13.48
N PRO A 49 15.55 37.06 -13.45
CA PRO A 49 16.77 37.01 -12.62
C PRO A 49 16.54 36.71 -11.14
N ALA A 50 15.43 37.20 -10.56
CA ALA A 50 15.08 36.96 -9.16
C ALA A 50 14.71 35.49 -8.84
N PHE A 51 14.31 34.71 -9.85
CA PHE A 51 13.85 33.31 -9.71
C PHE A 51 14.75 32.32 -10.46
N HIS A 52 15.90 32.74 -10.93
CA HIS A 52 16.83 31.94 -11.72
C HIS A 52 17.30 30.68 -10.97
N PHE A 53 17.30 30.70 -9.64
CA PHE A 53 17.67 29.56 -8.81
C PHE A 53 16.77 28.31 -9.03
N PHE A 54 15.53 28.44 -9.51
CA PHE A 54 14.70 27.31 -9.89
C PHE A 54 15.25 26.57 -11.11
N GLY A 55 15.89 27.25 -12.05
CA GLY A 55 16.54 26.67 -13.21
C GLY A 55 17.89 26.00 -12.91
N GLU A 56 18.51 26.29 -11.77
CA GLU A 56 19.78 25.66 -11.38
C GLU A 56 19.61 24.24 -10.81
N PHE A 57 18.39 23.89 -10.40
CA PHE A 57 18.09 22.54 -9.91
C PHE A 57 17.59 21.67 -11.06
N HIS A 58 18.50 20.90 -11.62
CA HIS A 58 18.20 19.95 -12.67
C HIS A 58 17.87 18.57 -12.07
N LEU A 59 16.88 17.92 -12.65
CA LEU A 59 16.54 16.54 -12.34
C LEU A 59 17.63 15.64 -12.94
N THR A 60 18.58 15.20 -12.11
CA THR A 60 19.60 14.26 -12.57
C THR A 60 19.07 12.83 -12.51
N PRO A 61 19.49 11.94 -13.45
CA PRO A 61 19.12 10.55 -13.41
C PRO A 61 19.48 9.88 -12.09
N GLU A 62 20.62 10.23 -11.50
CA GLU A 62 21.12 9.66 -10.25
C GLU A 62 20.22 10.01 -9.06
N LEU A 63 19.77 11.26 -8.97
CA LEU A 63 18.86 11.70 -7.91
C LEU A 63 17.52 10.93 -8.00
N LEU A 64 16.98 10.84 -9.21
CA LEU A 64 15.74 10.10 -9.46
C LEU A 64 15.90 8.61 -9.13
N PHE A 65 16.95 7.99 -9.65
CA PHE A 65 17.12 6.55 -9.63
C PHE A 65 17.56 6.03 -8.25
N TYR A 66 18.50 6.72 -7.58
CA TYR A 66 19.07 6.22 -6.32
C TYR A 66 18.42 6.79 -5.05
N LEU A 67 17.69 7.90 -5.13
CA LEU A 67 17.08 8.50 -3.94
C LEU A 67 15.56 8.50 -3.99
N LEU A 68 14.96 9.01 -5.07
CA LEU A 68 13.51 9.20 -5.11
C LEU A 68 12.76 7.90 -5.45
N LEU A 69 13.25 7.13 -6.41
CA LEU A 69 12.60 5.91 -6.87
C LEU A 69 12.56 4.80 -5.79
N PRO A 70 13.66 4.47 -5.07
CA PRO A 70 13.59 3.52 -3.96
C PRO A 70 12.60 3.93 -2.87
N THR A 71 12.50 5.23 -2.60
CA THR A 71 11.55 5.78 -1.63
C THR A 71 10.10 5.52 -2.04
N LEU A 72 9.74 5.79 -3.29
CA LEU A 72 8.38 5.58 -3.82
C LEU A 72 8.01 4.11 -3.87
N ILE A 73 8.92 3.27 -4.38
CA ILE A 73 8.71 1.82 -4.48
C ILE A 73 8.51 1.22 -3.09
N PHE A 74 9.36 1.61 -2.13
CA PHE A 74 9.29 1.06 -0.79
C PHE A 74 7.99 1.46 -0.08
N GLU A 75 7.59 2.73 -0.13
CA GLU A 75 6.34 3.21 0.48
C GLU A 75 5.13 2.46 -0.06
N SER A 76 5.00 2.37 -1.39
CA SER A 76 3.90 1.67 -2.04
C SER A 76 3.89 0.18 -1.65
N ALA A 77 5.00 -0.53 -1.83
CA ALA A 77 5.09 -1.96 -1.55
C ALA A 77 4.94 -2.31 -0.05
N TYR A 78 5.45 -1.47 0.86
CA TYR A 78 5.38 -1.68 2.31
C TYR A 78 3.93 -1.73 2.82
N ASN A 79 3.03 -0.97 2.21
CA ASN A 79 1.63 -0.85 2.62
C ASN A 79 0.72 -1.92 1.99
N ILE A 80 1.18 -2.63 0.96
CA ILE A 80 0.38 -3.68 0.30
C ILE A 80 0.19 -4.90 1.21
N ASN A 81 -1.07 -5.34 1.33
CA ASN A 81 -1.39 -6.62 1.95
C ASN A 81 -1.05 -7.76 0.99
N VAL A 82 0.09 -8.41 1.22
CA VAL A 82 0.60 -9.48 0.34
C VAL A 82 -0.36 -10.67 0.29
N ARG A 83 -1.10 -10.95 1.35
CA ARG A 83 -2.05 -12.06 1.35
C ARG A 83 -3.14 -11.86 0.30
N ARG A 84 -3.76 -10.67 0.28
CA ARG A 84 -4.73 -10.31 -0.75
C ARG A 84 -4.10 -10.24 -2.14
N LEU A 85 -2.85 -9.74 -2.20
CA LEU A 85 -2.09 -9.68 -3.46
C LEU A 85 -1.85 -11.08 -4.05
N VAL A 86 -1.49 -12.08 -3.22
CA VAL A 86 -1.26 -13.46 -3.66
C VAL A 86 -2.52 -14.06 -4.29
N GLU A 87 -3.70 -13.71 -3.81
CA GLU A 87 -4.96 -14.17 -4.39
C GLU A 87 -5.21 -13.62 -5.80
N ASP A 88 -4.83 -12.37 -6.05
CA ASP A 88 -4.96 -11.70 -7.35
C ASP A 88 -3.65 -11.67 -8.14
N THR A 89 -2.59 -12.34 -7.67
CA THR A 89 -1.28 -12.41 -8.38
C THR A 89 -1.39 -12.85 -9.83
N PRO A 90 -2.24 -13.86 -10.21
CA PRO A 90 -2.32 -14.24 -11.62
C PRO A 90 -2.74 -13.09 -12.52
N ILE A 91 -3.76 -12.33 -12.16
CA ILE A 91 -4.21 -11.20 -12.99
C ILE A 91 -3.21 -10.04 -12.95
N VAL A 92 -2.61 -9.75 -11.79
CA VAL A 92 -1.58 -8.71 -11.63
C VAL A 92 -0.37 -9.03 -12.52
N LEU A 93 0.17 -10.25 -12.46
CA LEU A 93 1.32 -10.65 -13.30
C LEU A 93 0.99 -10.69 -14.78
N ILE A 94 -0.18 -11.17 -15.18
CA ILE A 94 -0.60 -11.18 -16.58
C ILE A 94 -0.69 -9.74 -17.11
N LEU A 95 -1.27 -8.81 -16.35
CA LEU A 95 -1.37 -7.41 -16.77
C LEU A 95 -0.01 -6.72 -16.80
N SER A 96 0.85 -6.94 -15.79
CA SER A 96 2.15 -6.27 -15.70
C SER A 96 3.21 -6.83 -16.64
N ILE A 97 3.11 -8.08 -17.08
CA ILE A 97 4.09 -8.68 -18.00
C ILE A 97 3.49 -8.78 -19.41
N VAL A 98 2.42 -9.58 -19.59
CA VAL A 98 1.84 -9.80 -20.90
C VAL A 98 1.14 -8.53 -21.43
N GLY A 99 0.40 -7.84 -20.55
CA GLY A 99 -0.24 -6.56 -20.87
C GLY A 99 0.78 -5.49 -21.27
N LEU A 100 1.93 -5.43 -20.62
CA LEU A 100 3.01 -4.50 -20.94
C LEU A 100 3.64 -4.82 -22.30
N LEU A 101 3.94 -6.10 -22.59
CA LEU A 101 4.48 -6.51 -23.88
C LEU A 101 3.52 -6.19 -25.03
N ILE A 102 2.22 -6.46 -24.85
CA ILE A 102 1.19 -6.09 -25.83
C ILE A 102 1.13 -4.57 -25.98
N SER A 103 1.16 -3.81 -24.89
CA SER A 103 1.16 -2.34 -24.91
C SER A 103 2.35 -1.78 -25.67
N THR A 104 3.56 -2.32 -25.40
CA THR A 104 4.80 -1.93 -26.09
C THR A 104 4.69 -2.10 -27.61
N LEU A 105 4.24 -3.26 -28.07
CA LEU A 105 4.07 -3.53 -29.50
C LEU A 105 2.91 -2.72 -30.11
N ALA A 106 1.80 -2.58 -29.38
CA ALA A 106 0.65 -1.79 -29.81
C ALA A 106 0.94 -0.28 -29.90
N ILE A 107 1.99 0.20 -29.24
CA ILE A 107 2.52 1.56 -29.39
C ILE A 107 3.54 1.60 -30.53
N ALA A 108 4.54 0.72 -30.49
CA ALA A 108 5.69 0.78 -31.38
C ALA A 108 5.30 0.60 -32.86
N ILE A 109 4.46 -0.39 -33.17
CA ILE A 109 4.10 -0.73 -34.54
C ILE A 109 3.31 0.41 -35.20
N PRO A 110 2.18 0.87 -34.68
CA PRO A 110 1.45 1.97 -35.30
C PRO A 110 2.25 3.26 -35.35
N LEU A 111 3.00 3.58 -34.29
CA LEU A 111 3.80 4.80 -34.23
C LEU A 111 4.87 4.79 -35.33
N PHE A 112 5.57 3.67 -35.54
CA PHE A 112 6.56 3.51 -36.61
C PHE A 112 5.95 3.81 -37.99
N TYR A 113 4.86 3.15 -38.35
CA TYR A 113 4.23 3.35 -39.66
C TYR A 113 3.65 4.74 -39.84
N ILE A 114 3.10 5.36 -38.78
CA ILE A 114 2.56 6.71 -38.87
C ILE A 114 3.69 7.73 -39.05
N LEU A 115 4.81 7.57 -38.32
CA LEU A 115 5.98 8.47 -38.44
C LEU A 115 6.62 8.35 -39.82
N GLU A 116 6.72 7.15 -40.38
CA GLU A 116 7.20 6.89 -41.73
C GLU A 116 6.26 7.55 -42.76
N PHE A 117 4.93 7.42 -42.61
CA PHE A 117 3.94 8.05 -43.48
C PHE A 117 4.02 9.57 -43.48
N ILE A 118 4.36 10.17 -42.34
CA ILE A 118 4.53 11.64 -42.23
C ILE A 118 5.90 12.09 -42.79
N GLY A 119 6.78 11.14 -43.14
CA GLY A 119 8.11 11.45 -43.68
C GLY A 119 9.18 11.64 -42.64
N LEU A 120 8.91 11.26 -41.39
CA LEU A 120 9.88 11.25 -40.31
C LEU A 120 10.53 9.86 -40.26
N GLY A 121 11.75 9.73 -40.73
CA GLY A 121 12.50 8.46 -40.74
C GLY A 121 12.98 8.03 -39.36
N VAL A 122 12.05 7.67 -38.47
CA VAL A 122 12.37 7.18 -37.12
C VAL A 122 12.53 5.65 -37.15
N PRO A 123 13.70 5.12 -36.74
CA PRO A 123 13.92 3.67 -36.71
C PRO A 123 12.94 2.93 -35.80
N PHE A 124 12.51 1.74 -36.19
CA PHE A 124 11.56 0.90 -35.41
C PHE A 124 12.08 0.64 -33.97
N MET A 125 13.38 0.48 -33.79
CA MET A 125 13.97 0.28 -32.46
C MET A 125 13.66 1.44 -31.50
N ILE A 126 13.68 2.68 -31.98
CA ILE A 126 13.34 3.86 -31.17
C ILE A 126 11.87 3.89 -30.76
N THR A 127 10.97 3.52 -31.69
CA THR A 127 9.53 3.41 -31.35
C THR A 127 9.27 2.25 -30.39
N LEU A 128 10.06 1.18 -30.45
CA LEU A 128 9.96 0.05 -29.52
C LEU A 128 10.47 0.42 -28.12
N ILE A 129 11.61 1.11 -28.03
CA ILE A 129 12.12 1.68 -26.76
C ILE A 129 11.11 2.64 -26.16
N PHE A 130 10.52 3.53 -26.99
CA PHE A 130 9.45 4.43 -26.54
C PHE A 130 8.24 3.66 -26.01
N GLY A 131 7.80 2.62 -26.74
CA GLY A 131 6.71 1.74 -26.32
C GLY A 131 6.94 1.11 -24.95
N ALA A 132 8.16 0.62 -24.69
CA ALA A 132 8.53 0.01 -23.41
C ALA A 132 8.48 1.03 -22.26
N LEU A 133 9.16 2.17 -22.42
CA LEU A 133 9.25 3.18 -21.36
C LEU A 133 7.92 3.86 -21.04
N ILE A 134 7.09 4.14 -22.07
CA ILE A 134 5.80 4.80 -21.84
C ILE A 134 4.71 3.80 -21.39
N SER A 135 4.94 2.50 -21.43
CA SER A 135 3.99 1.49 -20.93
C SER A 135 3.96 1.41 -19.41
N ALA A 136 4.98 1.90 -18.70
CA ALA A 136 4.95 2.07 -17.25
C ALA A 136 3.79 2.98 -16.81
N THR A 137 3.10 2.62 -15.72
CA THR A 137 1.90 3.31 -15.25
C THR A 137 2.05 3.79 -13.82
N ASP A 138 1.55 4.98 -13.52
CA ASP A 138 1.56 5.57 -12.18
C ASP A 138 0.14 5.55 -11.58
N PRO A 139 -0.10 4.83 -10.48
CA PRO A 139 -1.40 4.71 -9.88
C PRO A 139 -1.69 5.80 -8.83
N VAL A 140 -0.70 6.59 -8.40
CA VAL A 140 -0.77 7.48 -7.22
C VAL A 140 -1.99 8.40 -7.26
N ALA A 141 -2.19 9.12 -8.36
CA ALA A 141 -3.32 10.04 -8.49
C ALA A 141 -4.67 9.30 -8.55
N VAL A 142 -4.73 8.12 -9.15
CA VAL A 142 -5.95 7.31 -9.26
C VAL A 142 -6.29 6.66 -7.92
N LEU A 143 -5.31 6.11 -7.22
CA LEU A 143 -5.50 5.52 -5.89
C LEU A 143 -5.95 6.57 -4.85
N ALA A 144 -5.46 7.81 -4.96
CA ALA A 144 -5.95 8.90 -4.13
C ALA A 144 -7.46 9.16 -4.37
N LEU A 145 -7.91 9.15 -5.63
CA LEU A 145 -9.32 9.25 -5.98
C LEU A 145 -10.13 8.01 -5.52
N PHE A 146 -9.56 6.81 -5.63
CA PHE A 146 -10.20 5.59 -5.15
C PHE A 146 -10.45 5.63 -3.64
N LYS A 147 -9.49 6.14 -2.86
CA LYS A 147 -9.65 6.35 -1.42
C LYS A 147 -10.72 7.41 -1.11
N GLU A 148 -10.78 8.48 -1.89
CA GLU A 148 -11.77 9.57 -1.71
C GLU A 148 -13.19 9.11 -2.05
N PHE A 149 -13.38 8.30 -3.10
CA PHE A 149 -14.70 7.87 -3.59
C PHE A 149 -15.12 6.47 -3.13
N GLY A 150 -14.30 5.79 -2.32
CA GLY A 150 -14.65 4.48 -1.78
C GLY A 150 -14.67 3.37 -2.84
N ALA A 151 -13.72 3.35 -3.78
CA ALA A 151 -13.63 2.27 -4.76
C ALA A 151 -13.41 0.90 -4.07
N PRO A 152 -13.87 -0.22 -4.69
CA PRO A 152 -13.69 -1.54 -4.11
C PRO A 152 -12.22 -1.84 -3.77
N PRO A 153 -11.91 -2.34 -2.55
CA PRO A 153 -10.53 -2.57 -2.10
C PRO A 153 -9.73 -3.50 -3.03
N ARG A 154 -10.39 -4.50 -3.62
CA ARG A 154 -9.77 -5.42 -4.57
C ARG A 154 -9.36 -4.72 -5.86
N LEU A 155 -10.17 -3.78 -6.36
CA LEU A 155 -9.82 -2.99 -7.54
C LEU A 155 -8.59 -2.13 -7.28
N SER A 156 -8.54 -1.46 -6.11
CA SER A 156 -7.38 -0.66 -5.69
C SER A 156 -6.12 -1.51 -5.61
N LEU A 157 -6.22 -2.71 -5.03
CA LEU A 157 -5.10 -3.66 -4.94
C LEU A 157 -4.60 -4.12 -6.30
N ILE A 158 -5.49 -4.42 -7.26
CA ILE A 158 -5.11 -4.80 -8.62
C ILE A 158 -4.40 -3.65 -9.33
N PHE A 159 -4.90 -2.41 -9.18
CA PHE A 159 -4.25 -1.21 -9.71
C PHE A 159 -2.85 -0.99 -9.15
N GLU A 160 -2.72 -1.08 -7.83
CA GLU A 160 -1.46 -0.87 -7.12
C GLU A 160 -0.46 -1.97 -7.46
N GLY A 161 -0.89 -3.24 -7.44
CA GLY A 161 -0.06 -4.38 -7.80
C GLY A 161 0.35 -4.37 -9.28
N GLU A 162 -0.59 -4.08 -10.18
CA GLU A 162 -0.29 -3.97 -11.62
C GLU A 162 0.79 -2.92 -11.86
N SER A 163 0.66 -1.73 -11.32
CA SER A 163 1.64 -0.66 -11.49
C SER A 163 3.00 -1.02 -10.91
N LEU A 164 3.04 -1.54 -9.69
CA LEU A 164 4.27 -1.90 -8.99
C LEU A 164 5.13 -2.91 -9.78
N PHE A 165 4.49 -3.97 -10.32
CA PHE A 165 5.20 -4.96 -11.14
C PHE A 165 5.41 -4.49 -12.58
N ASN A 166 4.52 -3.66 -13.12
CA ASN A 166 4.66 -3.06 -14.42
C ASN A 166 5.89 -2.15 -14.50
N ASP A 167 6.14 -1.33 -13.50
CA ASP A 167 7.31 -0.46 -13.43
C ASP A 167 8.61 -1.25 -13.53
N ALA A 168 8.72 -2.34 -12.77
CA ALA A 168 9.87 -3.22 -12.82
C ALA A 168 10.04 -3.93 -14.17
N THR A 169 8.92 -4.39 -14.75
CA THR A 169 8.90 -5.06 -16.06
C THR A 169 9.26 -4.08 -17.18
N ALA A 170 8.75 -2.83 -17.10
CA ALA A 170 9.03 -1.79 -18.08
C ALA A 170 10.52 -1.41 -18.10
N VAL A 171 11.14 -1.23 -16.93
CA VAL A 171 12.58 -0.93 -16.83
C VAL A 171 13.42 -2.10 -17.36
N ALA A 172 13.09 -3.33 -16.98
CA ALA A 172 13.82 -4.49 -17.47
C ALA A 172 13.73 -4.62 -18.99
N LEU A 173 12.52 -4.44 -19.56
CA LEU A 173 12.34 -4.49 -21.01
C LEU A 173 13.06 -3.32 -21.71
N PHE A 174 12.98 -2.12 -21.13
CA PHE A 174 13.68 -0.94 -21.65
C PHE A 174 15.19 -1.14 -21.69
N LEU A 175 15.81 -1.67 -20.63
CA LEU A 175 17.25 -1.93 -20.57
C LEU A 175 17.68 -2.97 -21.61
N VAL A 176 16.94 -4.06 -21.75
CA VAL A 176 17.18 -5.08 -22.78
C VAL A 176 17.09 -4.47 -24.19
N LEU A 177 16.07 -3.65 -24.47
CA LEU A 177 15.91 -3.00 -25.76
C LEU A 177 17.01 -1.95 -26.03
N LEU A 178 17.45 -1.24 -25.01
CA LEU A 178 18.54 -0.27 -25.10
C LEU A 178 19.88 -0.98 -25.40
N GLU A 179 20.11 -2.13 -24.77
CA GLU A 179 21.26 -2.99 -25.04
C GLU A 179 21.26 -3.48 -26.49
N VAL A 180 20.11 -3.99 -26.99
CA VAL A 180 19.95 -4.41 -28.38
C VAL A 180 20.15 -3.24 -29.34
N ALA A 181 19.68 -2.05 -29.00
CA ALA A 181 19.87 -0.84 -29.80
C ALA A 181 21.35 -0.41 -29.89
N THR A 182 22.13 -0.68 -28.84
CA THR A 182 23.55 -0.32 -28.73
C THR A 182 24.46 -1.34 -29.46
N PHE A 183 24.22 -2.63 -29.26
CA PHE A 183 25.08 -3.70 -29.79
C PHE A 183 24.61 -4.27 -31.13
N GLY A 184 23.39 -3.95 -31.54
CA GLY A 184 22.77 -4.41 -32.78
C GLY A 184 22.00 -5.71 -32.64
N TYR A 185 21.21 -6.02 -33.68
CA TYR A 185 20.39 -7.23 -33.75
C TYR A 185 21.07 -8.31 -34.54
N HIS A 186 21.39 -9.45 -33.92
CA HIS A 186 22.08 -10.60 -34.50
C HIS A 186 21.16 -11.83 -34.63
N GLY A 187 19.88 -11.64 -34.88
CA GLY A 187 18.90 -12.70 -35.10
C GLY A 187 18.45 -13.40 -33.80
N PHE A 188 18.27 -14.72 -33.86
CA PHE A 188 17.70 -15.49 -32.77
C PHE A 188 18.53 -15.41 -31.47
N ASP A 189 19.82 -15.31 -31.56
CA ASP A 189 20.73 -15.23 -30.41
C ASP A 189 20.47 -13.98 -29.58
N THR A 190 20.15 -12.84 -30.21
CA THR A 190 19.76 -11.61 -29.53
C THR A 190 18.45 -11.76 -28.77
N ILE A 191 17.47 -12.45 -29.37
CA ILE A 191 16.17 -12.69 -28.71
C ILE A 191 16.37 -13.61 -27.50
N LEU A 192 17.16 -14.66 -27.65
CA LEU A 192 17.45 -15.60 -26.58
C LEU A 192 18.20 -14.92 -25.42
N ALA A 193 19.27 -14.17 -25.74
CA ALA A 193 20.02 -13.41 -24.74
C ALA A 193 19.12 -12.40 -24.00
N GLY A 194 18.34 -11.61 -24.72
CA GLY A 194 17.40 -10.66 -24.14
C GLY A 194 16.33 -11.32 -23.24
N THR A 195 15.84 -12.50 -23.63
CA THR A 195 14.87 -13.26 -22.82
C THR A 195 15.53 -13.79 -21.54
N ILE A 196 16.76 -14.26 -21.61
CA ILE A 196 17.54 -14.72 -20.46
C ILE A 196 17.81 -13.54 -19.52
N SER A 197 18.29 -12.40 -20.04
CA SER A 197 18.56 -11.20 -19.26
C SER A 197 17.28 -10.69 -18.56
N PHE A 198 16.18 -10.60 -19.30
CA PHE A 198 14.88 -10.21 -18.72
C PHE A 198 14.44 -11.15 -17.60
N THR A 199 14.51 -12.46 -17.83
CA THR A 199 14.12 -13.47 -16.83
C THR A 199 15.06 -13.44 -15.62
N SER A 200 16.37 -13.26 -15.84
CA SER A 200 17.36 -13.11 -14.76
C SER A 200 17.07 -11.87 -13.91
N MET A 201 16.78 -10.73 -14.53
CA MET A 201 16.37 -9.51 -13.80
C MET A 201 15.15 -9.75 -12.92
N MET A 202 14.12 -10.45 -13.44
CA MET A 202 12.89 -10.72 -12.69
C MET A 202 13.15 -11.70 -11.52
N VAL A 203 13.66 -12.89 -11.82
CA VAL A 203 13.85 -13.94 -10.82
C VAL A 203 14.96 -13.58 -9.82
N GLY A 204 16.07 -13.06 -10.32
CA GLY A 204 17.19 -12.61 -9.48
C GLY A 204 16.79 -11.48 -8.53
N GLY A 205 16.02 -10.51 -9.02
CA GLY A 205 15.47 -9.44 -8.19
C GLY A 205 14.59 -9.98 -7.07
N VAL A 206 13.68 -10.93 -7.37
CA VAL A 206 12.82 -11.57 -6.35
C VAL A 206 13.66 -12.28 -5.29
N LEU A 207 14.62 -13.10 -5.70
CA LEU A 207 15.46 -13.85 -4.76
C LEU A 207 16.32 -12.92 -3.89
N PHE A 208 16.92 -11.90 -4.48
CA PHE A 208 17.71 -10.92 -3.75
C PHE A 208 16.84 -10.10 -2.78
N GLY A 209 15.64 -9.69 -3.20
CA GLY A 209 14.67 -8.99 -2.35
C GLY A 209 14.21 -9.82 -1.14
N ILE A 210 14.01 -11.14 -1.32
CA ILE A 210 13.70 -12.07 -0.22
C ILE A 210 14.85 -12.12 0.78
N ILE A 211 16.10 -12.23 0.30
CA ILE A 211 17.30 -12.27 1.15
C ILE A 211 17.41 -10.97 1.97
N MET A 212 17.37 -9.83 1.31
CA MET A 212 17.50 -8.52 1.96
C MET A 212 16.34 -8.23 2.91
N GLY A 213 15.11 -8.44 2.48
CA GLY A 213 13.92 -8.27 3.34
C GLY A 213 13.94 -9.19 4.56
N GLY A 214 14.34 -10.46 4.39
CA GLY A 214 14.49 -11.41 5.49
C GLY A 214 15.61 -11.03 6.48
N LEU A 215 16.77 -10.61 5.95
CA LEU A 215 17.90 -10.13 6.75
C LEU A 215 17.50 -8.91 7.61
N PHE A 216 16.94 -7.90 6.98
CA PHE A 216 16.55 -6.67 7.69
C PHE A 216 15.37 -6.89 8.64
N ALA A 217 14.42 -7.76 8.31
CA ALA A 217 13.37 -8.14 9.24
C ALA A 217 13.92 -8.83 10.50
N LYS A 218 15.05 -9.56 10.39
CA LYS A 218 15.77 -10.11 11.53
C LYS A 218 16.50 -9.02 12.32
N LEU A 219 17.19 -8.10 11.63
CA LEU A 219 17.89 -6.97 12.27
C LEU A 219 16.92 -6.07 13.05
N VAL A 220 15.78 -5.73 12.46
CA VAL A 220 14.72 -4.96 13.15
C VAL A 220 14.21 -5.71 14.39
N GLY A 221 14.06 -7.04 14.31
CA GLY A 221 13.69 -7.85 15.47
C GLY A 221 14.72 -7.80 16.60
N LEU A 222 16.02 -7.73 16.30
CA LEU A 222 17.10 -7.59 17.29
C LEU A 222 17.14 -6.19 17.92
N THR A 223 16.69 -5.16 17.20
CA THR A 223 16.68 -3.76 17.67
C THR A 223 15.30 -3.31 18.15
N ARG A 224 14.40 -4.24 18.47
CA ARG A 224 12.99 -3.97 18.79
C ARG A 224 12.80 -2.95 19.92
N GLU A 225 13.67 -2.94 20.91
CA GLU A 225 13.61 -2.01 22.05
C GLU A 225 14.02 -0.56 21.68
N ASN A 226 14.67 -0.38 20.53
CA ASN A 226 15.14 0.91 20.06
C ASN A 226 14.31 1.41 18.86
N GLU A 227 13.41 2.36 19.12
CA GLU A 227 12.53 2.94 18.10
C GLU A 227 13.32 3.55 16.93
N THR A 228 14.34 4.35 17.25
CA THR A 228 15.16 5.03 16.24
C THR A 228 15.91 4.05 15.34
N ALA A 229 16.49 3.00 15.94
CA ALA A 229 17.17 1.96 15.17
C ALA A 229 16.21 1.22 14.22
N SER A 230 15.02 0.86 14.70
CA SER A 230 13.99 0.20 13.88
C SER A 230 13.57 1.06 12.69
N ILE A 231 13.36 2.37 12.90
CA ILE A 231 13.00 3.33 11.84
C ILE A 231 14.13 3.44 10.82
N THR A 232 15.37 3.67 11.30
CA THR A 232 16.55 3.83 10.44
C THR A 232 16.80 2.60 9.59
N LEU A 233 16.63 1.39 10.14
CA LEU A 233 16.80 0.14 9.39
C LEU A 233 15.79 0.01 8.23
N THR A 234 14.58 0.56 8.33
CA THR A 234 13.66 0.55 7.18
C THR A 234 14.15 1.44 6.04
N ILE A 235 14.72 2.62 6.35
CA ILE A 235 15.28 3.53 5.36
C ILE A 235 16.50 2.89 4.69
N VAL A 236 17.39 2.30 5.50
CA VAL A 236 18.58 1.61 5.02
C VAL A 236 18.19 0.43 4.12
N LEU A 237 17.17 -0.36 4.51
CA LEU A 237 16.67 -1.47 3.70
C LEU A 237 16.30 -1.01 2.29
N ALA A 238 15.50 0.04 2.15
CA ALA A 238 15.02 0.51 0.86
C ALA A 238 16.19 0.88 -0.08
N HIS A 239 17.08 1.75 0.39
CA HIS A 239 18.17 2.29 -0.44
C HIS A 239 19.31 1.30 -0.63
N VAL A 240 19.71 0.59 0.41
CA VAL A 240 20.79 -0.39 0.30
C VAL A 240 20.39 -1.58 -0.59
N THR A 241 19.14 -2.06 -0.49
CA THR A 241 18.66 -3.13 -1.38
C THR A 241 18.71 -2.68 -2.83
N PHE A 242 18.25 -1.47 -3.14
CA PHE A 242 18.25 -0.92 -4.49
C PHE A 242 19.67 -0.78 -5.02
N ILE A 243 20.54 -0.10 -4.28
CA ILE A 243 21.92 0.19 -4.69
C ILE A 243 22.75 -1.09 -4.79
N LEU A 244 22.62 -2.03 -3.83
CA LEU A 244 23.36 -3.30 -3.91
C LEU A 244 22.88 -4.16 -5.07
N ALA A 245 21.58 -4.21 -5.37
CA ALA A 245 21.08 -4.93 -6.54
C ALA A 245 21.66 -4.36 -7.84
N GLU A 246 21.78 -3.04 -7.96
CA GLU A 246 22.40 -2.36 -9.10
C GLU A 246 23.90 -2.68 -9.20
N ILE A 247 24.63 -2.54 -8.10
CA ILE A 247 26.06 -2.86 -8.06
C ILE A 247 26.31 -4.32 -8.42
N ILE A 248 25.55 -5.25 -7.84
CA ILE A 248 25.69 -6.69 -8.11
C ILE A 248 25.36 -6.99 -9.57
N SER A 249 24.34 -6.35 -10.14
CA SER A 249 23.97 -6.48 -11.56
C SER A 249 25.12 -6.17 -12.50
N HIS A 250 25.95 -5.18 -12.16
CA HIS A 250 27.11 -4.80 -12.97
C HIS A 250 28.35 -5.68 -12.76
N TYR A 251 28.52 -6.28 -11.58
CA TYR A 251 29.75 -7.02 -11.24
C TYR A 251 29.57 -8.55 -11.22
N LEU A 252 28.33 -9.05 -11.21
CA LEU A 252 28.06 -10.48 -11.12
C LEU A 252 28.09 -11.13 -12.52
N SER A 253 29.23 -11.75 -12.87
CA SER A 253 29.31 -12.66 -14.01
C SER A 253 29.59 -14.08 -13.53
N ILE A 254 28.73 -15.03 -13.84
CA ILE A 254 28.91 -16.45 -13.51
C ILE A 254 29.18 -17.22 -14.81
N GLY A 255 30.39 -17.78 -14.95
CA GLY A 255 30.74 -18.56 -16.13
C GLY A 255 30.82 -17.77 -17.44
N GLY A 256 31.05 -16.45 -17.36
CA GLY A 256 31.10 -15.56 -18.54
C GLY A 256 29.73 -14.99 -18.96
N PHE A 257 28.65 -15.33 -18.23
CA PHE A 257 27.34 -14.74 -18.42
C PHE A 257 27.08 -13.69 -17.34
N GLU A 258 26.75 -12.48 -17.74
CA GLU A 258 26.24 -11.46 -16.83
C GLU A 258 24.84 -11.86 -16.36
N LEU A 259 24.62 -11.85 -15.04
CA LEU A 259 23.33 -12.13 -14.42
C LEU A 259 22.74 -10.83 -13.88
N PRO A 260 22.05 -10.04 -14.72
CA PRO A 260 21.51 -8.79 -14.28
C PRO A 260 20.37 -9.00 -13.26
N LEU A 261 20.35 -8.14 -12.23
CA LEU A 261 19.30 -8.09 -11.21
C LEU A 261 18.47 -6.83 -11.41
N SER A 262 17.15 -6.91 -11.21
CA SER A 262 16.32 -5.70 -11.18
C SER A 262 16.30 -5.07 -9.78
N PRO A 263 16.87 -3.86 -9.59
CA PRO A 263 16.83 -3.15 -8.31
C PRO A 263 15.40 -2.83 -7.86
N ILE A 264 14.53 -2.55 -8.83
CA ILE A 264 13.11 -2.23 -8.58
C ILE A 264 12.40 -3.45 -7.99
N ILE A 265 12.54 -4.64 -8.59
CA ILE A 265 11.93 -5.87 -8.05
C ILE A 265 12.53 -6.22 -6.70
N ALA A 266 13.84 -6.12 -6.56
CA ALA A 266 14.51 -6.41 -5.30
C ALA A 266 13.97 -5.55 -4.16
N THR A 267 13.85 -4.25 -4.37
CA THR A 267 13.31 -3.30 -3.38
C THR A 267 11.82 -3.53 -3.15
N THR A 268 11.04 -3.80 -4.20
CA THR A 268 9.61 -4.15 -4.10
C THR A 268 9.40 -5.36 -3.20
N VAL A 269 10.10 -6.46 -3.47
CA VAL A 269 9.95 -7.71 -2.70
C VAL A 269 10.47 -7.54 -1.27
N ALA A 270 11.58 -6.83 -1.07
CA ALA A 270 12.10 -6.52 0.25
C ALA A 270 11.10 -5.68 1.08
N ALA A 271 10.47 -4.68 0.44
CA ALA A 271 9.45 -3.83 1.06
C ALA A 271 8.17 -4.61 1.38
N LEU A 272 7.67 -5.44 0.45
CA LEU A 272 6.52 -6.34 0.69
C LEU A 272 6.79 -7.27 1.88
N LEU A 273 8.01 -7.82 1.96
CA LEU A 273 8.40 -8.70 3.05
C LEU A 273 8.52 -7.94 4.37
N MET A 274 9.08 -6.74 4.34
CA MET A 274 9.19 -5.89 5.53
C MET A 274 7.82 -5.41 6.03
N GLY A 275 6.93 -4.97 5.15
CA GLY A 275 5.58 -4.50 5.47
C GLY A 275 4.66 -5.60 6.02
N ASN A 276 4.86 -6.86 5.63
CA ASN A 276 3.99 -7.96 6.05
C ASN A 276 4.65 -8.89 7.07
N TYR A 277 5.96 -9.18 6.92
CA TYR A 277 6.70 -10.06 7.83
C TYR A 277 7.54 -9.28 8.86
N GLY A 278 8.14 -8.17 8.49
CA GLY A 278 8.97 -7.35 9.37
C GLY A 278 8.17 -6.42 10.27
N ARG A 279 7.04 -5.89 9.78
CA ARG A 279 6.20 -4.92 10.49
C ARG A 279 5.84 -5.31 11.93
N PRO A 280 5.42 -6.55 12.24
CA PRO A 280 5.17 -6.97 13.62
C PRO A 280 6.40 -6.99 14.52
N LYS A 281 7.61 -6.93 13.97
CA LYS A 281 8.87 -6.89 14.73
C LYS A 281 9.30 -5.47 15.08
N ILE A 282 8.74 -4.47 14.39
CA ILE A 282 8.98 -3.06 14.70
C ILE A 282 8.37 -2.76 16.08
N HIS A 283 9.04 -1.91 16.84
CA HIS A 283 8.47 -1.43 18.11
C HIS A 283 7.10 -0.77 17.86
N PRO A 284 6.09 -1.05 18.67
CA PRO A 284 4.72 -0.58 18.43
C PRO A 284 4.56 0.93 18.29
N ARG A 285 5.31 1.71 19.08
CA ARG A 285 5.32 3.18 18.97
C ARG A 285 5.98 3.64 17.67
N ALA A 286 6.99 2.89 17.20
CA ALA A 286 7.67 3.18 15.94
C ALA A 286 6.84 2.78 14.71
N GLU A 287 5.93 1.81 14.82
CA GLU A 287 5.13 1.33 13.67
C GLU A 287 4.32 2.46 13.01
N GLU A 288 3.56 3.21 13.80
CA GLU A 288 2.76 4.34 13.32
C GLU A 288 3.65 5.46 12.77
N PHE A 289 4.81 5.69 13.41
CA PHE A 289 5.76 6.69 12.94
C PHE A 289 6.41 6.29 11.61
N VAL A 290 6.79 5.01 11.43
CA VAL A 290 7.34 4.48 10.17
C VAL A 290 6.36 4.69 9.03
N GLU A 291 5.07 4.40 9.24
CA GLU A 291 4.05 4.59 8.20
C GLU A 291 3.90 6.08 7.82
N LYS A 292 3.84 6.97 8.81
CA LYS A 292 3.79 8.43 8.58
C LYS A 292 5.07 8.96 7.91
N LEU A 293 6.23 8.47 8.33
CA LEU A 293 7.51 8.87 7.76
C LEU A 293 7.61 8.49 6.28
N TRP A 294 7.29 7.25 5.93
CA TRP A 294 7.31 6.80 4.53
C TRP A 294 6.31 7.55 3.68
N GLY A 295 5.10 7.78 4.19
CA GLY A 295 4.12 8.63 3.50
C GLY A 295 4.62 10.06 3.27
N GLN A 296 5.36 10.64 4.24
CA GLN A 296 5.94 11.98 4.09
C GLN A 296 7.12 11.99 3.11
N LEU A 297 7.98 10.99 3.14
CA LEU A 297 9.10 10.86 2.18
C LEU A 297 8.57 10.66 0.76
N ALA A 298 7.56 9.82 0.57
CA ALA A 298 6.90 9.64 -0.72
C ALA A 298 6.21 10.92 -1.22
N PHE A 299 5.57 11.67 -0.31
CA PHE A 299 5.02 12.98 -0.65
C PHE A 299 6.11 13.96 -1.14
N PHE A 300 7.26 14.00 -0.49
CA PHE A 300 8.39 14.84 -0.93
C PHE A 300 8.91 14.39 -2.29
N ALA A 301 9.15 13.09 -2.47
CA ALA A 301 9.63 12.54 -3.72
C ALA A 301 8.66 12.85 -4.88
N ASN A 302 7.38 12.53 -4.72
CA ASN A 302 6.35 12.83 -5.72
C ASN A 302 6.25 14.33 -6.03
N SER A 303 6.31 15.18 -4.99
CA SER A 303 6.22 16.63 -5.17
C SER A 303 7.36 17.17 -6.01
N LEU A 304 8.59 16.78 -5.70
CA LEU A 304 9.76 17.21 -6.47
C LEU A 304 9.69 16.72 -7.91
N ILE A 305 9.34 15.44 -8.12
CA ILE A 305 9.27 14.85 -9.44
C ILE A 305 8.23 15.56 -10.32
N PHE A 306 6.99 15.76 -9.84
CA PHE A 306 5.95 16.38 -10.66
C PHE A 306 6.20 17.87 -10.92
N LEU A 307 6.79 18.60 -9.96
CA LEU A 307 7.25 19.99 -10.19
C LEU A 307 8.35 20.05 -11.25
N LEU A 308 9.32 19.12 -11.19
CA LEU A 308 10.42 19.06 -12.16
C LEU A 308 9.96 18.60 -13.55
N ILE A 309 8.97 17.71 -13.65
CA ILE A 309 8.32 17.38 -14.94
C ILE A 309 7.70 18.64 -15.54
N GLY A 310 7.06 19.48 -14.72
CA GLY A 310 6.51 20.75 -15.18
C GLY A 310 7.61 21.73 -15.66
N LEU A 311 8.74 21.81 -14.96
CA LEU A 311 9.92 22.57 -15.39
C LEU A 311 10.46 22.05 -16.73
N LEU A 312 10.68 20.75 -16.85
CA LEU A 312 11.19 20.11 -18.07
C LEU A 312 10.26 20.32 -19.28
N PHE A 313 8.95 20.47 -19.04
CA PHE A 313 7.99 20.74 -20.12
C PHE A 313 8.29 22.04 -20.84
N MET A 314 8.81 23.05 -20.12
CA MET A 314 9.14 24.34 -20.69
C MET A 314 10.45 24.35 -21.47
N ASP A 315 11.38 23.46 -21.10
CA ASP A 315 12.69 23.34 -21.75
C ASP A 315 12.65 22.37 -22.95
N ALA A 316 11.67 21.45 -22.97
CA ALA A 316 11.55 20.47 -24.03
C ALA A 316 11.01 21.08 -25.35
N PRO A 317 11.49 20.64 -26.53
CA PRO A 317 11.03 21.15 -27.82
C PRO A 317 9.59 20.73 -28.20
N VAL A 318 8.78 20.35 -27.23
CA VAL A 318 7.37 19.93 -27.39
C VAL A 318 6.53 21.01 -28.08
N LEU A 319 6.86 22.28 -27.89
CA LEU A 319 6.13 23.44 -28.41
C LEU A 319 6.45 23.77 -29.87
N ASN A 320 7.44 23.12 -30.50
CA ASN A 320 7.66 23.26 -31.92
C ASN A 320 6.48 22.65 -32.69
N ARG A 321 6.01 23.34 -33.73
CA ARG A 321 4.79 22.96 -34.48
C ARG A 321 4.84 21.53 -35.00
N ASP A 322 5.98 21.09 -35.53
CA ASP A 322 6.15 19.77 -36.11
C ASP A 322 6.19 18.69 -35.01
N MET A 323 6.86 18.95 -33.89
CA MET A 323 6.87 18.05 -32.74
C MET A 323 5.51 17.96 -32.05
N LEU A 324 4.76 19.06 -31.95
CA LEU A 324 3.42 19.04 -31.38
C LEU A 324 2.48 18.11 -32.13
N GLN A 325 2.56 18.05 -33.46
CA GLN A 325 1.76 17.13 -34.27
C GLN A 325 2.12 15.66 -33.94
N VAL A 326 3.39 15.34 -33.84
CA VAL A 326 3.87 14.01 -33.48
C VAL A 326 3.42 13.61 -32.06
N VAL A 327 3.54 14.54 -31.11
CA VAL A 327 3.09 14.34 -29.72
C VAL A 327 1.59 14.05 -29.65
N VAL A 328 0.75 14.82 -30.37
CA VAL A 328 -0.70 14.61 -30.38
C VAL A 328 -1.04 13.24 -30.94
N ILE A 329 -0.42 12.84 -32.05
CA ILE A 329 -0.61 11.50 -32.63
C ILE A 329 -0.21 10.42 -31.63
N THR A 330 0.95 10.58 -30.99
CA THR A 330 1.48 9.63 -29.99
C THR A 330 0.51 9.47 -28.81
N ILE A 331 -0.10 10.55 -28.32
CA ILE A 331 -1.10 10.50 -27.23
C ILE A 331 -2.28 9.58 -27.63
N PHE A 332 -2.80 9.71 -28.85
CA PHE A 332 -3.89 8.85 -29.32
C PHE A 332 -3.45 7.39 -29.46
N VAL A 333 -2.26 7.15 -30.01
CA VAL A 333 -1.70 5.79 -30.14
C VAL A 333 -1.55 5.14 -28.77
N VAL A 334 -0.97 5.84 -27.78
CA VAL A 334 -0.79 5.34 -26.41
C VAL A 334 -2.13 5.08 -25.73
N ALA A 335 -3.14 5.93 -25.95
CA ALA A 335 -4.47 5.74 -25.36
C ALA A 335 -5.16 4.47 -25.91
N ILE A 336 -5.08 4.25 -27.23
CA ILE A 336 -5.64 3.06 -27.91
C ILE A 336 -4.86 1.81 -27.52
N ALA A 337 -3.53 1.86 -27.50
CA ALA A 337 -2.67 0.75 -27.11
C ALA A 337 -2.99 0.23 -25.71
N ARG A 338 -3.29 1.13 -24.77
CA ARG A 338 -3.70 0.72 -23.42
C ARG A 338 -5.02 -0.05 -23.44
N ALA A 339 -5.99 0.35 -24.22
CA ALA A 339 -7.22 -0.40 -24.36
C ALA A 339 -6.96 -1.79 -24.98
N VAL A 340 -6.14 -1.85 -26.03
CA VAL A 340 -5.74 -3.12 -26.68
C VAL A 340 -4.98 -4.03 -25.73
N SER A 341 -4.21 -3.51 -24.78
CA SER A 341 -3.49 -4.33 -23.79
C SER A 341 -4.36 -4.82 -22.64
N ILE A 342 -5.45 -4.10 -22.27
CA ILE A 342 -6.28 -4.47 -21.12
C ILE A 342 -7.43 -5.41 -21.52
N TYR A 343 -8.27 -5.01 -22.49
CA TYR A 343 -9.51 -5.75 -22.76
C TYR A 343 -9.28 -7.20 -23.18
N PRO A 344 -8.42 -7.54 -24.15
CA PRO A 344 -8.21 -8.93 -24.54
C PRO A 344 -7.61 -9.78 -23.42
N VAL A 345 -6.67 -9.21 -22.68
CA VAL A 345 -5.99 -9.90 -21.57
C VAL A 345 -6.97 -10.22 -20.45
N VAL A 346 -7.82 -9.27 -20.06
CA VAL A 346 -8.81 -9.50 -19.00
C VAL A 346 -9.92 -10.43 -19.48
N VAL A 347 -10.33 -10.37 -20.76
CA VAL A 347 -11.30 -11.33 -21.33
C VAL A 347 -10.73 -12.74 -21.28
N ALA A 348 -9.49 -12.95 -21.67
CA ALA A 348 -8.82 -14.25 -21.59
C ALA A 348 -8.74 -14.75 -20.14
N TYR A 349 -8.34 -13.90 -19.20
CA TYR A 349 -8.33 -14.23 -17.78
C TYR A 349 -9.73 -14.61 -17.25
N ASN A 350 -10.76 -13.86 -17.59
CA ASN A 350 -12.13 -14.12 -17.14
C ASN A 350 -12.70 -15.45 -17.66
N GLN A 351 -12.16 -15.99 -18.75
CA GLN A 351 -12.54 -17.32 -19.27
C GLN A 351 -11.93 -18.46 -18.47
N THR A 352 -10.77 -18.24 -17.86
CA THR A 352 -10.01 -19.26 -17.12
C THR A 352 -10.27 -19.24 -15.60
N THR A 353 -10.92 -18.18 -15.11
CA THR A 353 -11.12 -17.98 -13.66
C THR A 353 -12.57 -18.24 -13.22
N THR A 354 -12.74 -18.48 -11.91
CA THR A 354 -14.06 -18.69 -11.30
C THR A 354 -14.93 -17.44 -11.38
N PRO A 355 -16.27 -17.57 -11.43
CA PRO A 355 -17.18 -16.41 -11.55
C PRO A 355 -16.94 -15.30 -10.52
N ASP A 356 -16.65 -15.68 -9.28
CA ASP A 356 -16.47 -14.75 -8.15
C ASP A 356 -15.18 -13.90 -8.28
N ARG A 357 -14.21 -14.37 -9.06
CA ARG A 357 -12.93 -13.68 -9.29
C ARG A 357 -12.86 -12.93 -10.61
N ARG A 358 -13.90 -12.98 -11.42
CA ARG A 358 -13.95 -12.26 -12.71
C ARG A 358 -13.92 -10.75 -12.50
N LEU A 359 -13.23 -10.06 -13.39
CA LEU A 359 -13.22 -8.60 -13.43
C LEU A 359 -14.38 -8.10 -14.27
N PRO A 360 -15.33 -7.34 -13.69
CA PRO A 360 -16.44 -6.77 -14.42
C PRO A 360 -15.97 -5.74 -15.45
N MET A 361 -16.79 -5.48 -16.47
CA MET A 361 -16.45 -4.54 -17.54
C MET A 361 -16.18 -3.10 -17.04
N SER A 362 -16.87 -2.70 -15.96
CA SER A 362 -16.64 -1.40 -15.31
C SER A 362 -15.21 -1.25 -14.77
N TRP A 363 -14.63 -2.33 -14.21
CA TRP A 363 -13.25 -2.33 -13.74
C TRP A 363 -12.25 -2.29 -14.90
N GLN A 364 -12.55 -2.99 -16.01
CA GLN A 364 -11.72 -2.96 -17.22
C GLN A 364 -11.66 -1.55 -17.82
N HIS A 365 -12.79 -0.83 -17.85
CA HIS A 365 -12.81 0.57 -18.28
C HIS A 365 -11.95 1.46 -17.38
N LEU A 366 -11.98 1.25 -16.06
CA LEU A 366 -11.13 1.98 -15.13
C LEU A 366 -9.65 1.64 -15.29
N LEU A 367 -9.29 0.35 -15.42
CA LEU A 367 -7.92 -0.08 -15.69
C LEU A 367 -7.36 0.54 -16.98
N SER A 368 -8.18 0.67 -18.01
CA SER A 368 -7.77 1.30 -19.26
C SER A 368 -7.67 2.83 -19.16
N TRP A 369 -8.66 3.49 -18.56
CA TRP A 369 -8.70 4.95 -18.46
C TRP A 369 -7.79 5.49 -17.36
N GLY A 370 -7.73 4.82 -16.22
CA GLY A 370 -6.97 5.23 -15.03
C GLY A 370 -5.46 5.08 -15.13
N SER A 371 -4.94 4.51 -16.21
CA SER A 371 -3.50 4.42 -16.42
C SER A 371 -2.92 5.79 -16.73
N LEU A 372 -2.42 6.45 -15.70
CA LEU A 372 -1.65 7.67 -15.83
C LEU A 372 -0.18 7.31 -16.09
N ARG A 373 0.56 8.21 -16.70
CA ARG A 373 1.99 8.05 -16.93
C ARG A 373 2.74 8.86 -15.88
N GLY A 374 3.77 8.25 -15.31
CA GLY A 374 4.48 8.81 -14.16
C GLY A 374 5.93 9.17 -14.45
N ALA A 375 6.61 9.46 -13.37
CA ALA A 375 8.00 9.88 -13.33
C ALA A 375 8.98 8.85 -13.90
N LEU A 376 8.67 7.57 -13.76
CA LEU A 376 9.58 6.49 -14.18
C LEU A 376 9.87 6.55 -15.69
N ALA A 377 8.88 6.92 -16.51
CA ALA A 377 9.10 7.09 -17.94
C ALA A 377 10.12 8.20 -18.25
N VAL A 378 10.08 9.33 -17.53
CA VAL A 378 11.08 10.41 -17.66
C VAL A 378 12.44 9.92 -17.18
N THR A 379 12.49 9.19 -16.07
CA THR A 379 13.74 8.62 -15.54
C THR A 379 14.42 7.72 -16.57
N MET A 380 13.67 6.83 -17.23
CA MET A 380 14.19 5.96 -18.27
C MET A 380 14.73 6.73 -19.47
N VAL A 381 14.04 7.79 -19.90
CA VAL A 381 14.57 8.65 -21.00
C VAL A 381 15.85 9.34 -20.57
N LEU A 382 15.95 9.83 -19.35
CA LEU A 382 17.15 10.51 -18.85
C LEU A 382 18.35 9.57 -18.66
N LEU A 383 18.13 8.26 -18.56
CA LEU A 383 19.21 7.25 -18.58
C LEU A 383 19.85 7.09 -19.98
N ILE A 384 19.17 7.52 -21.05
CA ILE A 384 19.73 7.47 -22.40
C ILE A 384 20.79 8.58 -22.53
N PRO A 385 22.04 8.24 -22.92
CA PRO A 385 23.08 9.25 -23.13
C PRO A 385 22.68 10.27 -24.21
N GLU A 386 23.06 11.54 -24.05
CA GLU A 386 22.79 12.58 -25.07
C GLU A 386 23.41 12.26 -26.44
N THR A 387 24.55 11.56 -26.41
CA THR A 387 25.28 11.12 -27.61
C THR A 387 24.75 9.85 -28.22
N PHE A 388 23.69 9.25 -27.63
CA PHE A 388 23.12 7.99 -28.13
C PHE A 388 22.49 8.19 -29.51
N SER A 389 22.87 7.36 -30.45
CA SER A 389 22.36 7.35 -31.82
C SER A 389 22.18 5.92 -32.32
N VAL A 390 21.22 5.74 -33.19
CA VAL A 390 20.89 4.43 -33.79
C VAL A 390 21.04 4.55 -35.32
N PRO A 391 21.53 3.52 -35.99
CA PRO A 391 21.57 3.52 -37.46
C PRO A 391 20.22 3.87 -38.07
N GLY A 392 20.22 4.84 -39.02
CA GLY A 392 19.00 5.33 -39.67
C GLY A 392 18.32 6.51 -38.98
N TRP A 393 18.89 7.04 -37.88
CA TRP A 393 18.39 8.29 -37.27
C TRP A 393 18.71 9.48 -38.19
N SER A 394 17.68 10.22 -38.60
CA SER A 394 17.80 11.31 -39.59
C SER A 394 17.30 12.67 -39.12
N LEU A 395 16.81 12.77 -37.86
CA LEU A 395 16.27 14.02 -37.32
C LEU A 395 17.39 14.92 -36.75
N ASP A 396 17.24 16.22 -36.84
CA ASP A 396 18.20 17.22 -36.34
C ASP A 396 18.24 17.30 -34.80
N ILE A 397 17.34 16.63 -34.09
CA ILE A 397 17.27 16.54 -32.64
C ILE A 397 17.88 15.21 -32.14
N SER A 398 18.40 15.20 -30.92
CA SER A 398 18.92 13.95 -30.31
C SER A 398 17.80 12.92 -30.09
N VAL A 399 18.11 11.63 -30.11
CA VAL A 399 17.17 10.56 -29.77
C VAL A 399 16.57 10.77 -28.39
N ARG A 400 17.38 11.21 -27.43
CA ARG A 400 16.96 11.52 -26.06
C ARG A 400 15.92 12.64 -26.02
N ASP A 401 16.15 13.76 -26.70
CA ASP A 401 15.24 14.91 -26.70
C ASP A 401 13.92 14.57 -27.44
N PHE A 402 13.99 13.77 -28.49
CA PHE A 402 12.81 13.25 -29.16
C PHE A 402 11.95 12.42 -28.21
N LEU A 403 12.54 11.40 -27.58
CA LEU A 403 11.86 10.54 -26.61
C LEU A 403 11.33 11.31 -25.41
N LEU A 404 12.11 12.30 -24.92
CA LEU A 404 11.71 13.17 -23.82
C LEU A 404 10.49 14.00 -24.17
N SER A 405 10.46 14.58 -25.36
CA SER A 405 9.31 15.37 -25.86
C SER A 405 8.04 14.55 -25.95
N LEU A 406 8.10 13.33 -26.51
CA LEU A 406 6.96 12.41 -26.58
C LEU A 406 6.50 12.01 -25.18
N THR A 407 7.43 11.70 -24.30
CA THR A 407 7.15 11.23 -22.93
C THR A 407 6.47 12.31 -22.10
N ILE A 408 7.05 13.53 -22.06
CA ILE A 408 6.48 14.68 -21.35
C ILE A 408 5.10 15.03 -21.92
N GLY A 409 4.93 15.02 -23.24
CA GLY A 409 3.65 15.26 -23.88
C GLY A 409 2.58 14.23 -23.47
N CYS A 410 2.92 12.93 -23.45
CA CYS A 410 2.01 11.88 -23.00
C CYS A 410 1.69 11.98 -21.51
N ILE A 411 2.67 12.26 -20.65
CA ILE A 411 2.46 12.45 -19.22
C ILE A 411 1.50 13.62 -18.99
N SER A 412 1.77 14.77 -19.62
CA SER A 412 0.94 15.96 -19.51
C SER A 412 -0.49 15.69 -19.98
N ALA A 413 -0.68 15.02 -21.12
CA ALA A 413 -2.00 14.66 -21.61
C ALA A 413 -2.75 13.74 -20.64
N THR A 414 -2.08 12.73 -20.08
CA THR A 414 -2.73 11.83 -19.11
C THR A 414 -3.10 12.55 -17.83
N LEU A 415 -2.26 13.46 -17.34
CA LEU A 415 -2.52 14.23 -16.13
C LEU A 415 -3.63 15.29 -16.33
N PHE A 416 -3.63 16.01 -17.45
CA PHE A 416 -4.60 17.09 -17.68
C PHE A 416 -5.94 16.61 -18.24
N ILE A 417 -5.98 15.45 -18.92
CA ILE A 417 -7.20 14.93 -19.53
C ILE A 417 -7.78 13.79 -18.71
N LYS A 418 -6.98 12.72 -18.45
CA LYS A 418 -7.51 11.51 -17.80
C LYS A 418 -7.73 11.71 -16.31
N ALA A 419 -6.79 12.32 -15.58
CA ALA A 419 -6.91 12.45 -14.13
C ALA A 419 -8.13 13.29 -13.69
N PRO A 420 -8.45 14.48 -14.25
CA PRO A 420 -9.65 15.22 -13.89
C PRO A 420 -10.95 14.53 -14.31
N THR A 421 -10.93 13.80 -15.45
CA THR A 421 -12.12 13.09 -15.95
C THR A 421 -12.38 11.77 -15.23
N MET A 422 -11.43 11.27 -14.45
CA MET A 422 -11.54 10.00 -13.71
C MET A 422 -12.76 9.98 -12.77
N GLN A 423 -12.98 11.06 -12.04
CA GLN A 423 -14.14 11.21 -11.17
C GLN A 423 -15.47 11.06 -11.93
N TRP A 424 -15.57 11.66 -13.12
CA TRP A 424 -16.74 11.53 -13.97
C TRP A 424 -16.93 10.09 -14.46
N VAL A 425 -15.84 9.40 -14.85
CA VAL A 425 -15.86 7.99 -15.27
C VAL A 425 -16.34 7.09 -14.12
N MET A 426 -15.81 7.27 -12.91
CA MET A 426 -16.22 6.49 -11.72
C MET A 426 -17.73 6.66 -11.45
N ARG A 427 -18.23 7.89 -11.49
CA ARG A 427 -19.67 8.18 -11.31
C ARG A 427 -20.52 7.55 -12.40
N LYS A 428 -20.10 7.64 -13.65
CA LYS A 428 -20.82 7.03 -14.79
C LYS A 428 -20.88 5.50 -14.68
N LEU A 429 -19.84 4.89 -14.15
CA LEU A 429 -19.76 3.44 -13.88
C LEU A 429 -20.40 3.03 -12.55
N LYS A 430 -20.98 4.00 -11.80
CA LYS A 430 -21.64 3.79 -10.50
C LYS A 430 -20.75 3.13 -9.43
N LEU A 431 -19.46 3.36 -9.49
CA LEU A 431 -18.49 2.78 -8.55
C LEU A 431 -18.33 3.61 -7.27
N ASP A 432 -18.93 4.79 -7.24
CA ASP A 432 -19.07 5.68 -6.08
C ASP A 432 -20.38 5.45 -5.31
N GLN A 433 -21.24 4.54 -5.79
CA GLN A 433 -22.51 4.25 -5.15
C GLN A 433 -22.36 3.06 -4.20
N LEU A 434 -22.89 3.23 -3.00
CA LEU A 434 -23.02 2.15 -2.06
C LEU A 434 -23.87 1.02 -2.66
N THR A 435 -23.43 -0.19 -2.50
CA THR A 435 -24.22 -1.40 -2.81
C THR A 435 -25.46 -1.43 -1.92
N GLU A 436 -26.46 -2.21 -2.25
CA GLU A 436 -27.66 -2.34 -1.41
C GLU A 436 -27.33 -2.78 0.03
N VAL A 437 -26.32 -3.64 0.19
CA VAL A 437 -25.82 -4.06 1.50
C VAL A 437 -25.16 -2.89 2.24
N GLU A 438 -24.26 -2.15 1.59
CA GLU A 438 -23.59 -0.99 2.17
C GLU A 438 -24.55 0.17 2.52
N LYS A 439 -25.63 0.34 1.76
CA LYS A 439 -26.68 1.31 2.11
C LYS A 439 -27.34 0.96 3.43
N ILE A 440 -27.54 -0.31 3.69
CA ILE A 440 -28.16 -0.77 4.93
C ILE A 440 -27.16 -0.64 6.08
N GLU A 441 -25.91 -1.06 5.89
CA GLU A 441 -24.80 -0.85 6.85
C GLU A 441 -24.66 0.64 7.20
N TYR A 442 -24.80 1.52 6.21
CA TYR A 442 -24.78 2.97 6.43
C TYR A 442 -25.93 3.44 7.35
N GLN A 443 -27.16 2.93 7.16
CA GLN A 443 -28.29 3.29 8.02
C GLN A 443 -28.09 2.77 9.46
N GLU A 444 -27.56 1.57 9.62
CA GLU A 444 -27.22 1.03 10.95
C GLU A 444 -26.11 1.82 11.64
N ALA A 445 -25.06 2.17 10.90
CA ALA A 445 -23.99 3.02 11.42
C ALA A 445 -24.49 4.39 11.82
N GLN A 446 -25.38 5.00 11.03
CA GLN A 446 -26.03 6.26 11.39
C GLN A 446 -26.85 6.12 12.67
N ALA A 447 -27.64 5.06 12.82
CA ALA A 447 -28.42 4.83 14.02
C ALA A 447 -27.48 4.71 15.24
N LEU A 448 -26.39 3.93 15.15
CA LEU A 448 -25.40 3.84 16.22
C LEU A 448 -24.77 5.18 16.60
N ILE A 449 -24.35 5.96 15.60
CA ILE A 449 -23.74 7.29 15.82
C ILE A 449 -24.72 8.21 16.53
N HIS A 450 -25.96 8.26 16.07
CA HIS A 450 -26.98 9.15 16.68
C HIS A 450 -27.35 8.70 18.09
N HIS A 451 -27.39 7.41 18.35
CA HIS A 451 -27.59 6.86 19.69
C HIS A 451 -26.44 7.26 20.64
N GLU A 452 -25.21 7.03 20.26
CA GLU A 452 -24.04 7.35 21.06
C GLU A 452 -23.92 8.87 21.33
N ILE A 453 -24.26 9.69 20.33
CA ILE A 453 -24.30 11.16 20.51
C ILE A 453 -25.32 11.54 21.57
N THR A 454 -26.54 10.98 21.55
CA THR A 454 -27.56 11.30 22.52
C THR A 454 -27.17 10.91 23.94
N GLU A 455 -26.53 9.76 24.10
CA GLU A 455 -26.07 9.26 25.39
C GLU A 455 -24.93 10.11 25.98
N ARG A 456 -23.91 10.42 25.15
CA ARG A 456 -22.83 11.30 25.58
C ARG A 456 -23.30 12.72 25.85
N LEU A 457 -24.26 13.21 25.08
CA LEU A 457 -24.86 14.54 25.29
C LEU A 457 -25.55 14.62 26.64
N ASP A 458 -26.25 13.57 27.04
CA ASP A 458 -26.90 13.49 28.37
C ASP A 458 -25.85 13.49 29.51
N LYS A 459 -24.75 12.72 29.36
CA LYS A 459 -23.62 12.74 30.32
C LYS A 459 -22.96 14.14 30.40
N TYR A 460 -22.83 14.86 29.28
CA TYR A 460 -22.27 16.22 29.25
C TYR A 460 -23.22 17.25 29.88
N ARG A 461 -24.54 17.07 29.69
CA ARG A 461 -25.55 17.89 30.37
C ARG A 461 -25.50 17.69 31.89
N GLU A 462 -25.46 16.45 32.37
CA GLU A 462 -25.36 16.09 33.78
C GLU A 462 -24.10 16.65 34.45
N ARG A 463 -23.00 16.69 33.74
CA ARG A 463 -21.73 17.29 34.20
C ARG A 463 -21.70 18.83 34.11
N GLY A 464 -22.73 19.45 33.59
CA GLY A 464 -22.83 20.92 33.46
C GLY A 464 -21.98 21.50 32.31
N TYR A 465 -21.46 20.69 31.41
CA TYR A 465 -20.66 21.19 30.25
C TYR A 465 -21.55 21.85 29.19
N ILE A 466 -22.81 21.46 29.09
CA ILE A 466 -23.78 21.98 28.11
C ILE A 466 -25.05 22.41 28.83
N ALA A 467 -25.56 23.59 28.50
CA ALA A 467 -26.82 24.09 29.03
C ALA A 467 -28.00 23.20 28.63
N THR A 468 -28.94 22.95 29.56
CA THR A 468 -30.03 21.99 29.38
C THR A 468 -30.91 22.30 28.18
N ASN A 469 -31.22 23.56 27.90
CA ASN A 469 -32.01 23.99 26.75
C ASN A 469 -31.30 23.72 25.39
N VAL A 470 -29.99 23.87 25.36
CA VAL A 470 -29.19 23.57 24.15
C VAL A 470 -29.11 22.07 23.97
N ALA A 471 -28.78 21.31 25.02
CA ALA A 471 -28.70 19.86 25.01
C ALA A 471 -30.03 19.23 24.53
N SER A 472 -31.18 19.70 25.05
CA SER A 472 -32.51 19.19 24.66
C SER A 472 -32.80 19.39 23.18
N ARG A 473 -32.50 20.56 22.62
CA ARG A 473 -32.70 20.86 21.20
C ARG A 473 -31.80 20.00 20.27
N ILE A 474 -30.52 19.82 20.65
CA ILE A 474 -29.60 18.98 19.89
C ILE A 474 -30.06 17.53 19.99
N ARG A 475 -30.44 17.06 21.19
CA ARG A 475 -30.91 15.71 21.44
C ARG A 475 -32.14 15.36 20.58
N GLU A 476 -33.12 16.25 20.50
CA GLU A 476 -34.35 16.04 19.71
C GLU A 476 -34.01 15.78 18.23
N LYS A 477 -33.09 16.56 17.64
CA LYS A 477 -32.61 16.37 16.27
C LYS A 477 -31.97 14.98 16.06
N HIS A 478 -31.13 14.55 17.01
CA HIS A 478 -30.44 13.25 16.88
C HIS A 478 -31.39 12.08 17.16
N VAL A 479 -32.35 12.21 18.06
CA VAL A 479 -33.41 11.21 18.30
C VAL A 479 -34.30 11.05 17.05
N GLN A 480 -34.63 12.15 16.38
CA GLN A 480 -35.39 12.07 15.14
C GLN A 480 -34.59 11.34 14.04
N ALA A 481 -33.32 11.70 13.83
CA ALA A 481 -32.45 11.04 12.85
C ALA A 481 -32.23 9.55 13.19
N TYR A 482 -32.07 9.20 14.46
CA TYR A 482 -32.04 7.82 14.94
C TYR A 482 -33.31 7.05 14.54
N ASN A 483 -34.47 7.60 14.81
CA ASN A 483 -35.73 6.94 14.47
C ASN A 483 -35.94 6.77 12.96
N GLU A 484 -35.48 7.73 12.14
CA GLU A 484 -35.51 7.62 10.69
C GLU A 484 -34.60 6.50 10.18
N ALA A 485 -33.36 6.39 10.71
CA ALA A 485 -32.43 5.32 10.38
C ALA A 485 -32.97 3.93 10.79
N CYS A 486 -33.54 3.82 12.00
CA CYS A 486 -34.16 2.58 12.45
C CYS A 486 -35.39 2.17 11.60
N LYS A 487 -36.21 3.12 11.13
CA LYS A 487 -37.32 2.83 10.21
C LYS A 487 -36.80 2.30 8.86
N ALA A 488 -35.73 2.85 8.33
CA ALA A 488 -35.13 2.36 7.09
C ALA A 488 -34.68 0.90 7.21
N VAL A 489 -34.05 0.53 8.34
CA VAL A 489 -33.64 -0.85 8.64
C VAL A 489 -34.82 -1.76 8.91
N SER A 490 -35.88 -1.29 9.57
CA SER A 490 -37.06 -2.09 9.90
C SER A 490 -37.89 -2.52 8.68
N ASN A 491 -37.75 -1.86 7.56
CA ASN A 491 -38.43 -2.22 6.29
C ASN A 491 -37.83 -3.44 5.61
N LEU A 492 -36.73 -3.99 6.14
CA LEU A 492 -36.10 -5.23 5.64
C LEU A 492 -36.87 -6.47 6.11
N SER A 493 -36.73 -7.57 5.36
CA SER A 493 -37.19 -8.87 5.85
C SER A 493 -36.48 -9.24 7.16
N SER A 494 -37.18 -9.94 8.04
CA SER A 494 -36.64 -10.36 9.34
C SER A 494 -35.31 -11.11 9.20
N GLU A 495 -35.18 -11.95 8.19
CA GLU A 495 -33.98 -12.71 7.90
C GLU A 495 -32.80 -11.82 7.42
N ALA A 496 -33.07 -10.90 6.50
CA ALA A 496 -32.04 -9.97 6.01
C ALA A 496 -31.53 -9.07 7.14
N ARG A 497 -32.42 -8.59 7.99
CA ARG A 497 -32.08 -7.78 9.17
C ARG A 497 -31.21 -8.57 10.16
N ASN A 498 -31.54 -9.83 10.43
CA ASN A 498 -30.77 -10.65 11.36
C ASN A 498 -29.38 -10.98 10.81
N ASN A 499 -29.28 -11.31 9.52
CA ASN A 499 -27.99 -11.58 8.86
C ASN A 499 -27.07 -10.37 8.86
N LEU A 500 -27.64 -9.18 8.64
CA LEU A 500 -26.92 -7.93 8.67
C LEU A 500 -26.44 -7.56 10.08
N ALA A 501 -27.33 -7.62 11.07
CA ALA A 501 -26.97 -7.40 12.48
C ALA A 501 -25.89 -8.36 12.95
N LEU A 502 -25.95 -9.61 12.53
CA LEU A 502 -24.92 -10.63 12.79
C LEU A 502 -23.58 -10.23 12.16
N ARG A 503 -23.59 -9.77 10.90
CA ARG A 503 -22.40 -9.31 10.19
C ARG A 503 -21.70 -8.17 10.92
N VAL A 504 -22.46 -7.11 11.25
CA VAL A 504 -21.93 -5.92 11.94
C VAL A 504 -21.39 -6.29 13.32
N LEU A 505 -22.11 -7.06 14.12
CA LEU A 505 -21.66 -7.53 15.43
C LEU A 505 -20.39 -8.37 15.34
N ARG A 506 -20.28 -9.23 14.35
CA ARG A 506 -19.07 -10.03 14.11
C ARG A 506 -17.88 -9.17 13.74
N MET A 507 -18.06 -8.17 12.84
CA MET A 507 -17.00 -7.22 12.47
C MET A 507 -16.55 -6.39 13.68
N TYR A 508 -17.48 -5.92 14.48
CA TYR A 508 -17.21 -5.20 15.73
C TYR A 508 -16.41 -6.06 16.72
N ALA A 509 -16.82 -7.30 16.94
CA ALA A 509 -16.13 -8.23 17.81
C ALA A 509 -14.69 -8.52 17.34
N ILE A 510 -14.48 -8.74 16.02
CA ILE A 510 -13.13 -8.92 15.44
C ILE A 510 -12.28 -7.65 15.62
N GLY A 511 -12.88 -6.46 15.54
CA GLY A 511 -12.20 -5.19 15.82
C GLY A 511 -11.68 -5.13 17.26
N ILE A 512 -12.48 -5.59 18.23
CA ILE A 512 -12.08 -5.70 19.64
C ILE A 512 -10.95 -6.73 19.79
N GLU A 513 -11.08 -7.90 19.16
CA GLU A 513 -10.05 -8.95 19.18
C GLU A 513 -8.71 -8.44 18.67
N LYS A 514 -8.69 -7.77 17.52
CA LYS A 514 -7.46 -7.21 16.93
C LYS A 514 -6.80 -6.19 17.86
N ARG A 515 -7.58 -5.33 18.50
CA ARG A 515 -7.08 -4.33 19.45
C ARG A 515 -6.43 -5.00 20.65
N HIS A 516 -7.13 -5.91 21.30
CA HIS A 516 -6.58 -6.59 22.48
C HIS A 516 -5.43 -7.55 22.15
N LEU A 517 -5.45 -8.19 21.00
CA LEU A 517 -4.30 -8.98 20.54
C LEU A 517 -3.05 -8.11 20.35
N LYS A 518 -3.23 -6.91 19.79
CA LYS A 518 -2.14 -5.93 19.65
C LYS A 518 -1.62 -5.52 21.04
N ASP A 519 -2.51 -5.25 21.99
CA ASP A 519 -2.14 -4.89 23.37
C ASP A 519 -1.36 -6.01 24.07
N LEU A 520 -1.79 -7.28 23.94
CA LEU A 520 -1.06 -8.43 24.50
C LEU A 520 0.33 -8.59 23.90
N TYR A 521 0.46 -8.34 22.60
CA TYR A 521 1.75 -8.40 21.92
C TYR A 521 2.68 -7.24 22.31
N HIS A 522 2.14 -6.03 22.46
CA HIS A 522 2.89 -4.85 22.91
C HIS A 522 3.53 -5.04 24.30
N HIS A 523 2.84 -5.76 25.16
CA HIS A 523 3.31 -6.02 26.53
C HIS A 523 4.04 -7.35 26.69
N ASN A 524 4.50 -7.96 25.57
CA ASN A 524 5.22 -9.23 25.54
C ASN A 524 4.45 -10.43 26.16
N GLU A 525 3.13 -10.29 26.36
CA GLU A 525 2.28 -11.39 26.87
C GLU A 525 2.05 -12.50 25.85
N VAL A 526 2.29 -12.23 24.56
CA VAL A 526 2.28 -13.22 23.48
C VAL A 526 3.52 -13.06 22.62
N THR A 527 4.04 -14.19 22.13
CA THR A 527 5.17 -14.20 21.19
C THR A 527 4.74 -13.72 19.80
N GLU A 528 5.70 -13.26 19.00
CA GLU A 528 5.47 -12.85 17.61
C GLU A 528 4.74 -13.92 16.79
N SER A 529 5.10 -15.19 16.99
CA SER A 529 4.51 -16.30 16.27
C SER A 529 3.03 -16.54 16.65
N VAL A 530 2.68 -16.39 17.93
CA VAL A 530 1.29 -16.43 18.42
C VAL A 530 0.50 -15.23 17.87
N PHE A 531 1.07 -14.04 17.93
CA PHE A 531 0.47 -12.83 17.41
C PHE A 531 0.13 -12.97 15.92
N ARG A 532 1.08 -13.44 15.10
CA ARG A 532 0.86 -13.65 13.66
C ARG A 532 -0.22 -14.69 13.39
N ARG A 533 -0.18 -15.81 14.09
CA ARG A 533 -1.16 -16.89 13.92
C ARG A 533 -2.57 -16.40 14.24
N LEU A 534 -2.76 -15.67 15.35
CA LEU A 534 -4.05 -15.09 15.72
C LEU A 534 -4.47 -13.98 14.77
N SER A 535 -3.57 -13.06 14.44
CA SER A 535 -3.85 -11.94 13.53
C SER A 535 -4.24 -12.43 12.13
N GLY A 536 -3.51 -13.42 11.59
CA GLY A 536 -3.84 -14.05 10.32
C GLY A 536 -5.24 -14.70 10.33
N LYS A 537 -5.60 -15.36 11.42
CA LYS A 537 -6.90 -15.97 11.60
C LYS A 537 -8.03 -14.96 11.69
N LEU A 538 -7.83 -13.87 12.44
CA LEU A 538 -8.80 -12.76 12.51
C LEU A 538 -9.00 -12.08 11.16
N GLN A 539 -7.94 -11.98 10.38
CA GLN A 539 -8.02 -11.43 9.04
C GLN A 539 -8.84 -12.34 8.09
N LEU A 540 -8.64 -13.68 8.16
CA LEU A 540 -9.44 -14.64 7.40
C LEU A 540 -10.92 -14.58 7.77
N GLN A 541 -11.24 -14.49 9.06
CA GLN A 541 -12.62 -14.37 9.50
C GLN A 541 -13.27 -13.08 9.00
N LEU A 542 -12.53 -11.95 9.02
CA LEU A 542 -13.01 -10.69 8.49
C LEU A 542 -13.31 -10.77 6.99
N GLU A 543 -12.41 -11.35 6.22
CA GLU A 543 -12.59 -11.58 4.78
C GLU A 543 -13.76 -12.51 4.46
N SER A 544 -13.98 -13.56 5.27
CA SER A 544 -15.14 -14.44 5.14
C SER A 544 -16.46 -13.69 5.38
N ILE A 545 -16.49 -12.83 6.39
CA ILE A 545 -17.66 -11.99 6.69
C ILE A 545 -17.90 -10.95 5.57
N GLU A 546 -16.85 -10.33 5.06
CA GLU A 546 -16.93 -9.40 3.92
C GLU A 546 -17.51 -10.11 2.68
N ASN A 547 -17.19 -11.38 2.47
CA ASN A 547 -17.70 -12.22 1.40
C ASN A 547 -19.08 -12.86 1.68
N GLY A 548 -19.74 -12.47 2.79
CA GLY A 548 -21.09 -12.93 3.14
C GLY A 548 -21.18 -14.28 3.88
N VAL A 549 -20.03 -14.88 4.26
CA VAL A 549 -20.00 -16.09 5.07
C VAL A 549 -20.07 -15.70 6.55
N LEU A 550 -21.26 -15.82 7.15
CA LEU A 550 -21.51 -15.38 8.52
C LEU A 550 -21.10 -16.42 9.58
N GLU A 551 -21.11 -17.68 9.25
CA GLU A 551 -20.65 -18.74 10.15
C GLU A 551 -19.12 -18.88 10.06
N PRO A 552 -18.40 -18.82 11.19
CA PRO A 552 -16.97 -19.10 11.19
C PRO A 552 -16.79 -20.58 10.88
N ASP A 553 -15.98 -20.88 9.89
CA ASP A 553 -15.52 -22.24 9.69
C ASP A 553 -14.65 -22.64 10.89
N MET A 554 -15.24 -23.43 11.80
CA MET A 554 -14.55 -23.94 12.99
C MET A 554 -13.37 -24.86 12.61
N SER A 555 -13.34 -25.39 11.37
CA SER A 555 -12.24 -26.18 10.83
C SER A 555 -11.01 -25.33 10.47
N LEU A 556 -11.16 -24.00 10.31
CA LEU A 556 -10.02 -23.07 10.23
C LEU A 556 -9.17 -23.07 11.52
N HIS A 557 -9.61 -23.79 12.55
CA HIS A 557 -8.81 -24.08 13.74
C HIS A 557 -7.71 -25.12 13.49
N THR A 558 -7.73 -25.86 12.40
CA THR A 558 -6.74 -26.87 12.04
C THR A 558 -5.91 -26.42 10.84
N ASP A 559 -4.64 -26.19 11.08
CA ASP A 559 -3.44 -26.36 10.24
C ASP A 559 -3.40 -25.89 8.76
N ASN A 560 -4.32 -25.07 8.26
CA ASN A 560 -4.08 -24.41 6.98
C ASN A 560 -3.05 -23.28 7.17
N LYS A 561 -1.77 -23.67 7.10
CA LYS A 561 -0.65 -22.73 7.10
C LYS A 561 -0.76 -21.86 5.87
N ASP A 562 -0.98 -20.57 6.11
CA ASP A 562 -0.91 -19.52 5.10
C ASP A 562 0.44 -19.57 4.35
N VAL A 563 0.48 -19.12 3.11
CA VAL A 563 1.72 -19.07 2.31
C VAL A 563 2.85 -18.40 3.11
N PHE A 564 2.52 -17.36 3.91
CA PHE A 564 3.46 -16.71 4.83
C PHE A 564 3.89 -17.59 6.00
N GLU A 565 2.97 -18.36 6.61
CA GLU A 565 3.35 -19.33 7.64
C GLU A 565 4.21 -20.45 7.05
N ARG A 566 3.96 -20.86 5.80
CA ARG A 566 4.82 -21.83 5.08
C ARG A 566 6.20 -21.21 4.81
N MET A 567 6.25 -19.99 4.29
CA MET A 567 7.50 -19.28 4.02
C MET A 567 8.25 -18.96 5.32
N ALA A 568 7.56 -18.48 6.35
CA ALA A 568 8.13 -18.27 7.68
C ALA A 568 8.60 -19.58 8.31
N THR A 569 7.89 -20.69 8.10
CA THR A 569 8.30 -22.03 8.56
C THR A 569 9.54 -22.50 7.82
N VAL A 570 9.63 -22.24 6.52
CA VAL A 570 10.85 -22.56 5.72
C VAL A 570 12.02 -21.71 6.14
N LEU A 571 11.84 -20.40 6.28
CA LEU A 571 12.88 -19.48 6.77
C LEU A 571 13.30 -19.80 8.21
N ARG A 572 12.35 -20.18 9.06
CA ARG A 572 12.62 -20.59 10.44
C ARG A 572 13.38 -21.91 10.51
N LYS A 573 13.03 -22.90 9.69
CA LYS A 573 13.77 -24.16 9.59
C LYS A 573 15.21 -23.97 9.11
N LEU A 574 15.49 -22.94 8.32
CA LEU A 574 16.84 -22.61 7.85
C LEU A 574 17.70 -21.94 8.93
N PHE A 575 17.07 -21.32 9.97
CA PHE A 575 17.77 -20.45 10.92
C PHE A 575 17.54 -20.77 12.40
N VAL A 576 16.58 -21.63 12.75
CA VAL A 576 16.23 -21.96 14.16
C VAL A 576 15.70 -23.39 14.26
N GLU A 577 16.26 -24.19 15.17
CA GLU A 577 15.70 -25.48 15.57
C GLU A 577 14.58 -25.27 16.59
N ASP A 578 13.34 -25.57 16.27
CA ASP A 578 12.20 -25.57 17.19
C ASP A 578 12.27 -26.81 18.11
N THR A 579 12.44 -26.58 19.39
CA THR A 579 12.37 -27.67 20.38
C THR A 579 10.92 -28.07 20.67
N ALA A 580 10.72 -29.29 21.21
CA ALA A 580 9.37 -29.74 21.61
C ALA A 580 8.77 -28.82 22.70
N THR A 581 9.60 -28.27 23.57
CA THR A 581 9.24 -27.32 24.61
C THR A 581 8.68 -26.02 24.04
N ASP A 582 9.32 -25.48 23.01
CA ASP A 582 8.86 -24.23 22.35
C ASP A 582 7.46 -24.38 21.76
N ARG A 583 7.09 -25.57 21.25
CA ARG A 583 5.75 -25.84 20.72
C ARG A 583 4.68 -25.86 21.81
N ILE A 584 5.02 -26.42 22.99
CA ILE A 584 4.11 -26.48 24.15
C ILE A 584 3.86 -25.07 24.67
N GLU A 585 4.94 -24.29 24.90
CA GLU A 585 4.85 -22.88 25.28
C GLU A 585 3.99 -22.07 24.31
N HIS A 586 4.21 -22.27 23.02
CA HIS A 586 3.49 -21.59 21.95
C HIS A 586 1.99 -21.87 21.97
N ASN A 587 1.61 -23.13 22.13
CA ASN A 587 0.21 -23.52 22.19
C ASN A 587 -0.45 -23.02 23.48
N TYR A 588 0.24 -23.05 24.59
CA TYR A 588 -0.27 -22.50 25.85
C TYR A 588 -0.55 -21.01 25.74
N MET A 589 0.41 -20.22 25.24
CA MET A 589 0.25 -18.77 25.02
C MET A 589 -0.88 -18.48 24.02
N TYR A 590 -1.01 -19.28 22.98
CA TYR A 590 -2.06 -19.14 21.98
C TYR A 590 -3.45 -19.27 22.59
N TYR A 591 -3.72 -20.35 23.36
CA TYR A 591 -5.02 -20.55 23.98
C TYR A 591 -5.29 -19.58 25.13
N ARG A 592 -4.26 -19.19 25.88
CA ARG A 592 -4.38 -18.12 26.88
C ARG A 592 -4.80 -16.80 26.25
N ALA A 593 -4.16 -16.40 25.18
CA ALA A 593 -4.49 -15.18 24.47
C ALA A 593 -5.94 -15.20 23.94
N GLN A 594 -6.37 -16.30 23.32
CA GLN A 594 -7.76 -16.47 22.85
C GLN A 594 -8.76 -16.35 24.01
N THR A 595 -8.45 -16.95 25.17
CA THR A 595 -9.31 -16.86 26.35
C THR A 595 -9.45 -15.41 26.85
N ILE A 596 -8.35 -14.67 26.95
CA ILE A 596 -8.35 -13.27 27.41
C ILE A 596 -9.13 -12.39 26.42
N ILE A 597 -8.87 -12.54 25.13
CA ILE A 597 -9.51 -11.78 24.08
C ILE A 597 -11.02 -12.08 24.04
N ALA A 598 -11.43 -13.35 24.10
CA ALA A 598 -12.83 -13.73 24.12
C ALA A 598 -13.57 -13.15 25.35
N ARG A 599 -12.95 -13.12 26.53
CA ARG A 599 -13.51 -12.47 27.72
C ARG A 599 -13.71 -10.96 27.53
N LYS A 600 -12.77 -10.30 26.85
CA LYS A 600 -12.88 -8.87 26.56
C LYS A 600 -14.00 -8.56 25.58
N VAL A 601 -14.15 -9.38 24.52
CA VAL A 601 -15.26 -9.27 23.58
C VAL A 601 -16.60 -9.46 24.32
N LEU A 602 -16.73 -10.52 25.13
CA LEU A 602 -17.97 -10.77 25.90
C LEU A 602 -18.32 -9.60 26.83
N LYS A 603 -17.32 -8.99 27.49
CA LYS A 603 -17.53 -7.80 28.33
C LYS A 603 -18.06 -6.62 27.54
N GLU A 604 -17.50 -6.35 26.36
CA GLU A 604 -17.96 -5.25 25.51
C GLU A 604 -19.34 -5.52 24.90
N LEU A 605 -19.68 -6.77 24.56
CA LEU A 605 -21.03 -7.14 24.12
C LEU A 605 -22.07 -6.95 25.23
N VAL A 606 -21.74 -7.26 26.49
CA VAL A 606 -22.62 -6.97 27.64
C VAL A 606 -22.82 -5.48 27.83
N ASN A 607 -21.78 -4.66 27.69
CA ASN A 607 -21.91 -3.21 27.76
C ASN A 607 -22.82 -2.68 26.64
N LEU A 608 -22.70 -3.16 25.42
CA LEU A 608 -23.61 -2.82 24.30
C LEU A 608 -25.08 -3.20 24.60
N GLN A 609 -25.30 -4.32 25.25
CA GLN A 609 -26.65 -4.76 25.61
C GLN A 609 -27.28 -3.91 26.73
N SER A 610 -26.47 -3.45 27.70
CA SER A 610 -26.94 -2.63 28.82
C SER A 610 -27.32 -1.20 28.40
N ASP A 611 -26.71 -0.68 27.34
CA ASP A 611 -26.86 0.70 26.87
C ASP A 611 -28.00 0.91 25.86
N SER A 612 -29.08 0.10 25.92
CA SER A 612 -30.33 0.23 25.11
C SER A 612 -30.15 0.00 23.58
N ALA A 613 -29.11 -0.66 23.16
CA ALA A 613 -28.91 -1.04 21.77
C ALA A 613 -29.90 -2.13 21.25
N GLU A 614 -30.90 -2.50 22.04
CA GLU A 614 -31.93 -3.52 21.68
C GLU A 614 -32.70 -3.21 20.40
N SER A 615 -32.73 -1.93 19.98
CA SER A 615 -33.44 -1.54 18.77
C SER A 615 -32.61 -1.67 17.48
N ILE A 616 -31.29 -1.72 17.57
CA ILE A 616 -30.39 -1.78 16.41
C ILE A 616 -30.03 -3.23 16.10
N PHE A 617 -29.56 -3.96 17.10
CA PHE A 617 -29.22 -5.38 16.95
C PHE A 617 -30.38 -6.28 17.32
N THR A 618 -30.62 -7.29 16.49
CA THR A 618 -31.64 -8.30 16.83
C THR A 618 -31.17 -9.12 18.04
N ALA A 619 -32.10 -9.43 18.95
CA ALA A 619 -31.79 -10.28 20.10
C ALA A 619 -31.16 -11.62 19.65
N SER A 620 -31.62 -12.16 18.51
CA SER A 620 -31.08 -13.36 17.89
C SER A 620 -29.61 -13.22 17.50
N ALA A 621 -29.21 -12.12 16.84
CA ALA A 621 -27.82 -11.87 16.44
C ALA A 621 -26.90 -11.67 17.66
N MET A 622 -27.38 -10.93 18.67
CA MET A 622 -26.64 -10.73 19.91
C MET A 622 -26.40 -12.04 20.66
N THR A 623 -27.44 -12.87 20.81
CA THR A 623 -27.33 -14.21 21.43
C THR A 623 -26.35 -15.08 20.65
N HIS A 624 -26.46 -15.11 19.32
CA HIS A 624 -25.60 -15.93 18.47
C HIS A 624 -24.12 -15.57 18.63
N VAL A 625 -23.78 -14.26 18.60
CA VAL A 625 -22.38 -13.82 18.77
C VAL A 625 -21.87 -14.05 20.18
N THR A 626 -22.72 -13.85 21.20
CA THR A 626 -22.37 -14.13 22.60
C THR A 626 -22.10 -15.62 22.82
N ASP A 627 -22.94 -16.51 22.29
CA ASP A 627 -22.75 -17.97 22.38
C ASP A 627 -21.48 -18.42 21.66
N LEU A 628 -21.19 -17.82 20.50
CA LEU A 628 -19.97 -18.10 19.75
C LEU A 628 -18.72 -17.76 20.57
N TYR A 629 -18.65 -16.56 21.15
CA TYR A 629 -17.50 -16.16 21.97
C TYR A 629 -17.43 -16.89 23.32
N THR A 630 -18.55 -17.31 23.86
CA THR A 630 -18.60 -18.18 25.03
C THR A 630 -18.01 -19.55 24.71
N THR A 631 -18.32 -20.08 23.54
CA THR A 631 -17.74 -21.35 23.03
C THR A 631 -16.25 -21.20 22.81
N PHE A 632 -15.79 -20.12 22.14
CA PHE A 632 -14.36 -19.86 21.95
C PHE A 632 -13.60 -19.78 23.28
N ARG A 633 -14.16 -19.10 24.28
CA ARG A 633 -13.57 -19.01 25.60
C ARG A 633 -13.46 -20.38 26.26
N THR A 634 -14.56 -21.13 26.33
CA THR A 634 -14.60 -22.42 27.04
C THR A 634 -13.73 -23.50 26.39
N GLU A 635 -13.68 -23.54 25.06
CA GLU A 635 -12.79 -24.45 24.34
C GLU A 635 -11.32 -24.10 24.54
N SER A 636 -10.98 -22.80 24.49
CA SER A 636 -9.61 -22.35 24.71
C SER A 636 -9.15 -22.58 26.13
N GLU A 637 -10.00 -22.33 27.14
CA GLU A 637 -9.75 -22.63 28.55
C GLU A 637 -9.50 -24.13 28.75
N LYS A 638 -10.34 -25.01 28.15
CA LYS A 638 -10.18 -26.46 28.23
C LYS A 638 -8.84 -26.91 27.63
N LYS A 639 -8.50 -26.43 26.44
CA LYS A 639 -7.23 -26.78 25.78
C LYS A 639 -6.01 -26.28 26.58
N MET A 640 -6.09 -25.09 27.15
CA MET A 640 -5.04 -24.55 28.03
C MET A 640 -4.87 -25.40 29.29
N GLN A 641 -5.99 -25.86 29.92
CA GLN A 641 -5.94 -26.74 31.07
C GLN A 641 -5.33 -28.10 30.76
N VAL A 642 -5.67 -28.70 29.60
CA VAL A 642 -5.06 -29.97 29.18
C VAL A 642 -3.53 -29.81 29.06
N ILE A 643 -3.05 -28.77 28.42
CA ILE A 643 -1.60 -28.50 28.32
C ILE A 643 -0.97 -28.34 29.70
N ALA A 644 -1.63 -27.62 30.63
CA ALA A 644 -1.13 -27.40 31.98
C ALA A 644 -1.09 -28.70 32.82
N VAL A 645 -2.04 -29.61 32.63
CA VAL A 645 -2.06 -30.92 33.30
C VAL A 645 -0.98 -31.84 32.75
N ASP A 646 -0.81 -31.84 31.40
CA ASP A 646 0.17 -32.73 30.76
C ASP A 646 1.62 -32.22 30.96
N ASN A 647 1.81 -30.92 31.20
CA ASN A 647 3.14 -30.27 31.32
C ASN A 647 3.18 -29.25 32.49
N PRO A 648 3.01 -29.70 33.75
CA PRO A 648 2.82 -28.77 34.88
C PRO A 648 4.04 -27.87 35.15
N GLY A 649 5.27 -28.35 34.94
CA GLY A 649 6.49 -27.56 35.11
C GLY A 649 6.59 -26.41 34.12
N ILE A 650 6.27 -26.65 32.84
CA ILE A 650 6.30 -25.62 31.79
C ILE A 650 5.17 -24.60 32.03
N ALA A 651 3.98 -25.07 32.36
CA ALA A 651 2.83 -24.21 32.63
C ALA A 651 3.06 -23.27 33.82
N LEU A 652 3.72 -23.75 34.89
CA LEU A 652 4.05 -22.94 36.05
C LEU A 652 5.04 -21.82 35.71
N VAL A 653 6.16 -22.16 35.06
CA VAL A 653 7.19 -21.19 34.66
C VAL A 653 6.59 -20.13 33.69
N LEU A 654 5.75 -20.56 32.74
CA LEU A 654 5.07 -19.65 31.86
C LEU A 654 4.10 -18.72 32.58
N SER A 655 3.30 -19.26 33.51
CA SER A 655 2.34 -18.44 34.25
C SER A 655 3.05 -17.39 35.15
N GLU A 656 4.17 -17.74 35.80
CA GLU A 656 4.98 -16.80 36.54
C GLU A 656 5.58 -15.71 35.66
N ARG A 657 6.19 -16.08 34.52
CA ARG A 657 6.74 -15.11 33.55
C ARG A 657 5.68 -14.16 33.02
N LEU A 658 4.49 -14.68 32.66
CA LEU A 658 3.40 -13.87 32.17
C LEU A 658 2.76 -12.99 33.25
N ALA A 659 2.74 -13.44 34.51
CA ALA A 659 2.33 -12.60 35.65
C ALA A 659 3.29 -11.43 35.83
N GLN A 660 4.60 -11.65 35.75
CA GLN A 660 5.61 -10.59 35.81
C GLN A 660 5.40 -9.55 34.69
N PHE A 661 5.15 -9.97 33.46
CA PHE A 661 4.82 -9.04 32.36
C PHE A 661 3.54 -8.24 32.63
N SER A 662 2.53 -8.86 33.21
CA SER A 662 1.30 -8.15 33.57
C SER A 662 1.53 -7.12 34.68
N VAL A 663 2.36 -7.44 35.70
CA VAL A 663 2.74 -6.50 36.77
C VAL A 663 3.54 -5.33 36.20
N HIS A 664 4.51 -5.60 35.35
CA HIS A 664 5.30 -4.57 34.68
C HIS A 664 4.41 -3.60 33.85
N LYS A 665 3.44 -4.16 33.11
CA LYS A 665 2.42 -3.37 32.38
C LYS A 665 1.63 -2.46 33.30
N ILE A 666 1.17 -2.98 34.45
CA ILE A 666 0.41 -2.19 35.41
C ILE A 666 1.28 -1.04 35.91
N ALA A 667 2.54 -1.32 36.28
CA ALA A 667 3.48 -0.32 36.75
C ALA A 667 3.73 0.78 35.72
N GLU A 668 3.96 0.42 34.46
CA GLU A 668 4.12 1.40 33.37
C GLU A 668 2.85 2.23 33.11
N THR A 669 1.67 1.61 33.16
CA THR A 669 0.41 2.33 32.98
C THR A 669 0.17 3.33 34.10
N VAL A 670 0.41 2.92 35.34
CA VAL A 670 0.31 3.80 36.53
C VAL A 670 1.33 4.94 36.44
N LEU A 671 2.55 4.64 36.02
CA LEU A 671 3.58 5.66 35.83
C LEU A 671 3.20 6.71 34.80
N GLU A 672 2.59 6.27 33.67
CA GLU A 672 2.10 7.18 32.65
C GLU A 672 0.91 8.03 33.13
N GLU A 673 -0.04 7.43 33.87
CA GLU A 673 -1.16 8.18 34.47
C GLU A 673 -0.68 9.24 35.48
N ILE A 674 0.29 8.91 36.30
CA ILE A 674 0.89 9.83 37.29
C ILE A 674 1.64 10.97 36.56
N ARG A 675 2.32 10.65 35.48
CA ARG A 675 2.99 11.65 34.62
C ARG A 675 2.01 12.57 33.92
N GLU A 676 0.96 12.02 33.32
CA GLU A 676 -0.07 12.82 32.61
C GLU A 676 -0.84 13.74 33.55
N ARG A 677 -0.99 13.34 34.82
CA ARG A 677 -1.57 14.18 35.88
C ARG A 677 -0.57 15.19 36.43
N GLU A 678 0.65 15.28 35.87
CA GLU A 678 1.72 16.18 36.32
C GLU A 678 2.11 16.00 37.84
N LEU A 679 1.86 14.80 38.39
CA LEU A 679 2.17 14.51 39.80
C LEU A 679 3.68 14.24 40.00
N ILE A 680 4.41 13.97 38.92
CA ILE A 680 5.86 13.72 38.94
C ILE A 680 6.56 14.51 37.84
N THR A 681 7.81 14.90 38.10
CA THR A 681 8.63 15.55 37.07
C THR A 681 9.10 14.55 36.02
N GLN A 682 9.42 15.02 34.82
CA GLN A 682 9.95 14.18 33.73
C GLN A 682 11.23 13.42 34.16
N LYS A 683 12.10 14.06 34.94
CA LYS A 683 13.31 13.43 35.50
C LYS A 683 12.97 12.24 36.41
N LEU A 684 11.99 12.41 37.29
CA LEU A 684 11.56 11.35 38.21
C LEU A 684 10.87 10.22 37.44
N SER A 685 10.10 10.52 36.42
CA SER A 685 9.48 9.51 35.54
C SER A 685 10.53 8.62 34.84
N ILE A 686 11.67 9.19 34.41
CA ILE A 686 12.75 8.42 33.79
C ILE A 686 13.38 7.47 34.81
N VAL A 687 13.69 7.95 36.02
CA VAL A 687 14.28 7.12 37.08
C VAL A 687 13.33 5.99 37.48
N LEU A 688 12.05 6.29 37.69
CA LEU A 688 11.06 5.28 38.04
C LEU A 688 10.87 4.24 36.92
N ARG A 689 10.97 4.63 35.65
CA ARG A 689 10.92 3.70 34.53
C ARG A 689 12.14 2.77 34.53
N GLU A 690 13.34 3.26 34.86
CA GLU A 690 14.53 2.43 35.01
C GLU A 690 14.36 1.45 36.17
N ASP A 691 13.81 1.90 37.31
CA ASP A 691 13.54 1.05 38.46
C ASP A 691 12.51 -0.04 38.16
N ILE A 692 11.44 0.28 37.43
CA ILE A 692 10.45 -0.70 36.91
C ILE A 692 11.15 -1.70 35.99
N ALA A 693 11.98 -1.23 35.06
CA ALA A 693 12.68 -2.09 34.10
C ALA A 693 13.67 -3.06 34.77
N HIS A 694 14.18 -2.71 35.94
CA HIS A 694 15.11 -3.53 36.74
C HIS A 694 14.44 -4.29 37.87
N ASP A 695 13.09 -4.43 37.87
CA ASP A 695 12.34 -5.10 38.98
C ASP A 695 12.65 -4.58 40.38
N ARG A 696 12.92 -3.27 40.52
CA ARG A 696 13.22 -2.64 41.79
C ARG A 696 12.01 -2.04 42.49
N ILE A 697 10.86 -2.03 41.86
CA ILE A 697 9.56 -1.59 42.39
C ILE A 697 8.55 -2.72 42.36
#